data_13aabfe16b0feeeb1778acb03fd7eb57
#
_entry.id   13aabfe16b0feeeb1778acb03fd7eb57
#
_cell.length_a   1.000
_cell.length_b   1.000
_cell.length_c   1.000
_cell.angle_alpha   90.00
_cell.angle_beta   90.00
_cell.angle_gamma   90.00
#
_symmetry.space_group_name_H-M   'P 1'
#
loop_
_entity.id
_entity.type
_entity.pdbx_description
1 polymer ?
#
loop_
_entity_poly.entity_id
_entity_poly.type
_entity_poly.pdbx_seq_one_letter_code
_entity_poly.pdbx_strand_id
1 'polypeptide(L)'
;MNNKLVYRAVLFFLPFYLFTLLPLQAQTSVAGLFPLENSGRLVWNFNAGWRFHLGDVAGAEVKDYNDKSWEVVSTPHTVQLMPAEASGCRNYQGVAWYRKHFKLPKECAGRDVTLHFEAIMGKQTIYMNGQKVKEHEGGYLPITITLPTTVGDDMVVAIKADNSDDKTYPPGKKQAQLDFAYHGGIYRDVWLIAKNKVAITDALEENKVAGGGIFVHYANISEKSAEVYVNTEVRNSDTRPRTITVENTLSLSGATMVGGPASTKLKLQPGEARTITQRFIVKSPKLWSPETPYLYHITTRIKDGKLSLDGGVTRIGIRSFEFKGKEGFWLNGKRYHQLVGANRHQDFAYVGNALPNSQQWRDAKRLRDAGFTIIRTAHYPQDPSFMDACDELGLFIIVATPGWQYWNKDKGWDEKVHENTRNIIRRDRNHPCVLMWEPILNETRYPEEFALQALQITKDEYPYPYRPVAAADVHSAGVAEHYDVVYGWPGDDFKIRNGQWSADNGSPQQCIFTREFGELVDDWYAHNNLNRASRSWGERPMLTQAMSLYRSTQELFHTTGQFIGGCQWHPFDHQRGYHPDPYWGGIYDAFRQKKTAFDMFAAVLQQPTEQAIVAIAHEMTQFSEKDITIFSNCDSVRLTMYDGEHCWVQPVEKGLVVFRDAWDFFEARNHSYTQKSWQSVKMVAEGIIDGKVVCKEEKMPSRRSTKLRLYVDEMGKQLVADGSDFVVVVCEVTDDLGHVRRLAKDQIRFTVEGEGEIIGDASINANPRAVEWGSAPILVRSTRQAGKIKIKAEVQFPGTHAPTPAELEIESIPYDLPMCYNVSETAVRHHTSSIGHQPSSTLSDEEKAKLLQEVEAQQADFGIQ
;
A
#
# COMPACT_ATOMS: atom_id res chain seq x y z
N MET A 1 71.84 16.96 24.60
CA MET A 1 71.31 18.14 23.94
C MET A 1 69.99 17.81 23.29
N ASN A 2 68.90 18.33 23.84
CA ASN A 2 67.51 17.99 23.48
C ASN A 2 67.09 18.69 22.19
N ASN A 3 66.49 17.97 21.29
CA ASN A 3 65.63 18.57 20.27
C ASN A 3 64.23 17.90 20.29
N LYS A 4 63.27 18.64 20.86
CA LYS A 4 61.84 18.33 20.81
C LYS A 4 61.29 18.84 19.46
N LEU A 5 60.82 17.94 18.61
CA LEU A 5 59.97 18.31 17.46
C LEU A 5 58.54 18.47 17.94
N VAL A 6 58.03 19.67 17.81
CA VAL A 6 56.64 20.04 18.06
C VAL A 6 55.86 19.85 16.78
N TYR A 7 54.97 18.82 16.73
CA TYR A 7 53.97 18.71 15.68
C TYR A 7 52.79 19.66 15.99
N ARG A 8 52.66 20.68 15.17
CA ARG A 8 51.44 21.52 15.13
C ARG A 8 50.39 20.79 14.31
N ALA A 9 49.36 20.24 14.98
CA ALA A 9 48.14 19.80 14.33
C ALA A 9 47.31 21.01 13.91
N VAL A 10 47.13 21.25 12.63
CA VAL A 10 46.18 22.21 12.09
C VAL A 10 44.81 21.53 12.05
N LEU A 11 43.97 21.83 13.01
CA LEU A 11 42.57 21.48 12.99
C LEU A 11 41.86 22.36 11.96
N PHE A 12 41.51 21.80 10.82
CA PHE A 12 40.49 22.37 9.92
C PHE A 12 39.12 22.21 10.56
N PHE A 13 38.57 23.25 11.13
CA PHE A 13 37.17 23.37 11.43
C PHE A 13 36.39 23.53 10.10
N LEU A 14 35.85 22.45 9.54
CA LEU A 14 34.74 22.55 8.62
C LEU A 14 33.49 22.84 9.48
N PRO A 15 32.71 23.89 9.17
CA PRO A 15 31.41 24.04 9.81
C PRO A 15 30.49 22.94 9.28
N PHE A 16 30.26 21.93 10.09
CA PHE A 16 29.10 21.06 9.93
C PHE A 16 27.88 21.96 10.09
N TYR A 17 27.33 22.39 8.96
CA TYR A 17 25.92 22.77 8.93
C TYR A 17 25.11 21.50 9.25
N LEU A 18 24.77 21.34 10.53
CA LEU A 18 23.67 20.52 10.92
C LEU A 18 22.42 21.14 10.26
N PHE A 19 22.11 20.72 9.05
CA PHE A 19 20.73 20.76 8.61
C PHE A 19 20.01 19.81 9.56
N THR A 20 19.36 20.35 10.56
CA THR A 20 18.21 19.69 11.20
C THR A 20 17.20 19.49 10.08
N LEU A 21 17.31 18.35 9.39
CA LEU A 21 16.19 17.76 8.70
C LEU A 21 15.17 17.49 9.80
N LEU A 22 14.32 18.47 10.09
CA LEU A 22 13.02 18.16 10.65
C LEU A 22 12.47 17.11 9.67
N PRO A 23 12.11 15.93 10.14
CA PRO A 23 11.41 15.00 9.28
C PRO A 23 10.19 15.76 8.78
N LEU A 24 10.11 16.03 7.47
CA LEU A 24 8.86 16.40 6.84
C LEU A 24 7.95 15.21 7.14
N GLN A 25 7.08 15.36 8.14
CA GLN A 25 5.99 14.42 8.32
C GLN A 25 5.29 14.40 6.97
N ALA A 26 5.14 13.22 6.38
CA ALA A 26 4.43 13.07 5.13
C ALA A 26 2.99 13.51 5.40
N GLN A 27 2.67 14.73 5.01
CA GLN A 27 1.31 15.24 5.07
C GLN A 27 0.48 14.39 4.12
N THR A 28 -0.63 13.89 4.60
CA THR A 28 -1.60 13.16 3.76
C THR A 28 -2.44 14.18 2.99
N SER A 29 -2.73 13.88 1.73
CA SER A 29 -3.67 14.68 0.95
C SER A 29 -5.10 14.45 1.46
N VAL A 30 -5.92 15.49 1.42
CA VAL A 30 -7.33 15.46 1.80
C VAL A 30 -8.17 15.86 0.60
N ALA A 31 -8.98 14.93 0.10
CA ALA A 31 -9.75 15.13 -1.14
C ALA A 31 -8.87 15.64 -2.29
N GLY A 32 -7.68 15.07 -2.47
CA GLY A 32 -6.73 15.39 -3.54
C GLY A 32 -5.90 16.66 -3.34
N LEU A 33 -5.97 17.31 -2.17
CA LEU A 33 -5.18 18.51 -1.86
C LEU A 33 -4.46 18.35 -0.51
N PHE A 34 -3.19 18.67 -0.48
CA PHE A 34 -2.47 18.81 0.79
C PHE A 34 -2.90 20.09 1.49
N PRO A 35 -3.17 20.07 2.81
CA PRO A 35 -3.55 21.24 3.58
C PRO A 35 -2.55 22.37 3.44
N LEU A 36 -3.05 23.60 3.27
CA LEU A 36 -2.26 24.80 3.12
C LEU A 36 -2.65 25.81 4.22
N GLU A 37 -1.70 26.16 5.03
CA GLU A 37 -1.90 27.13 6.11
C GLU A 37 -2.39 28.48 5.58
N ASN A 38 -3.35 29.08 6.30
CA ASN A 38 -3.94 30.37 5.94
C ASN A 38 -4.54 30.43 4.52
N SER A 39 -4.97 29.28 3.98
CA SER A 39 -5.60 29.20 2.64
C SER A 39 -7.05 29.64 2.62
N GLY A 40 -7.72 29.63 3.76
CA GLY A 40 -9.17 29.83 3.88
C GLY A 40 -9.95 28.50 3.82
N ARG A 41 -9.36 27.42 3.33
CA ARG A 41 -9.88 26.04 3.47
C ARG A 41 -9.53 25.52 4.86
N LEU A 42 -10.50 24.95 5.56
CA LEU A 42 -10.31 24.34 6.86
C LEU A 42 -10.59 22.86 6.77
N VAL A 43 -9.75 22.06 7.42
CA VAL A 43 -9.82 20.61 7.41
C VAL A 43 -9.68 20.10 8.83
N TRP A 44 -10.55 19.18 9.21
CA TRP A 44 -10.45 18.44 10.48
C TRP A 44 -10.46 16.94 10.18
N ASN A 45 -9.65 16.21 10.91
CA ASN A 45 -9.80 14.77 11.00
C ASN A 45 -11.12 14.45 11.71
N PHE A 46 -11.92 13.58 11.10
CA PHE A 46 -13.23 13.18 11.62
C PHE A 46 -13.26 11.71 12.06
N ASN A 47 -12.10 11.07 12.20
CA ASN A 47 -11.95 9.65 12.46
C ASN A 47 -12.39 9.23 13.87
N ALA A 48 -12.11 10.03 14.88
CA ALA A 48 -12.31 9.65 16.28
C ALA A 48 -13.78 9.75 16.75
N GLY A 49 -14.18 8.88 17.67
CA GLY A 49 -15.46 9.00 18.39
C GLY A 49 -16.69 8.54 17.62
N TRP A 50 -16.56 7.50 16.81
CA TRP A 50 -17.70 6.81 16.22
C TRP A 50 -18.26 5.77 17.18
N ARG A 51 -19.58 5.70 17.29
CA ARG A 51 -20.28 4.61 17.96
C ARG A 51 -20.61 3.54 16.94
N PHE A 52 -20.15 2.34 17.20
CA PHE A 52 -20.24 1.19 16.28
C PHE A 52 -21.15 0.11 16.85
N HIS A 53 -21.95 -0.50 15.99
CA HIS A 53 -22.74 -1.68 16.29
C HIS A 53 -22.72 -2.66 15.12
N LEU A 54 -22.37 -3.90 15.40
CA LEU A 54 -22.40 -4.99 14.44
C LEU A 54 -23.83 -5.56 14.36
N GLY A 55 -24.38 -5.67 13.16
CA GLY A 55 -25.74 -6.10 12.90
C GLY A 55 -26.71 -4.93 12.64
N ASP A 56 -27.89 -5.26 12.11
CA ASP A 56 -28.93 -4.26 11.83
C ASP A 56 -29.71 -3.88 13.10
N VAL A 57 -30.00 -2.60 13.22
CA VAL A 57 -30.75 -2.06 14.37
C VAL A 57 -31.85 -1.14 13.87
N ALA A 58 -33.09 -1.47 14.19
CA ALA A 58 -34.24 -0.65 13.83
C ALA A 58 -34.20 0.71 14.56
N GLY A 59 -34.41 1.80 13.81
CA GLY A 59 -34.44 3.14 14.35
C GLY A 59 -33.06 3.77 14.62
N ALA A 60 -32.01 3.09 14.28
CA ALA A 60 -30.64 3.60 14.47
C ALA A 60 -30.32 4.86 13.63
N GLU A 61 -31.14 5.17 12.63
CA GLU A 61 -31.07 6.39 11.85
C GLU A 61 -31.57 7.62 12.62
N VAL A 62 -32.45 7.45 13.62
CA VAL A 62 -33.10 8.55 14.35
C VAL A 62 -32.10 9.34 15.20
N LYS A 63 -32.20 10.67 15.20
CA LYS A 63 -31.25 11.54 15.90
C LYS A 63 -31.13 11.18 17.39
N ASP A 64 -32.28 10.99 18.08
CA ASP A 64 -32.34 10.76 19.52
C ASP A 64 -32.25 9.27 19.91
N TYR A 65 -31.84 8.39 18.99
CA TYR A 65 -31.62 6.99 19.29
C TYR A 65 -30.57 6.84 20.41
N ASN A 66 -30.81 5.95 21.36
CA ASN A 66 -29.91 5.73 22.49
C ASN A 66 -28.80 4.71 22.11
N ASP A 67 -27.67 5.23 21.69
CA ASP A 67 -26.47 4.46 21.28
C ASP A 67 -25.36 4.42 22.37
N LYS A 68 -25.66 4.77 23.62
CA LYS A 68 -24.67 4.83 24.71
C LYS A 68 -24.00 3.51 25.04
N SER A 69 -24.64 2.38 24.72
CA SER A 69 -24.07 1.04 24.92
C SER A 69 -23.22 0.57 23.75
N TRP A 70 -23.17 1.31 22.65
CA TRP A 70 -22.39 0.95 21.49
C TRP A 70 -20.91 1.16 21.75
N GLU A 71 -20.10 0.36 21.07
CA GLU A 71 -18.63 0.49 21.09
C GLU A 71 -18.19 1.84 20.54
N VAL A 72 -17.18 2.47 21.15
CA VAL A 72 -16.58 3.71 20.62
C VAL A 72 -15.31 3.36 19.89
N VAL A 73 -15.26 3.69 18.58
CA VAL A 73 -14.16 3.36 17.69
C VAL A 73 -13.60 4.60 16.99
N SER A 74 -12.41 4.45 16.45
CA SER A 74 -11.80 5.41 15.51
C SER A 74 -11.64 4.73 14.14
N THR A 75 -11.88 5.49 13.06
CA THR A 75 -11.58 5.04 11.69
C THR A 75 -10.11 5.37 11.33
N PRO A 76 -9.47 4.62 10.44
CA PRO A 76 -9.91 3.42 9.72
C PRO A 76 -10.36 2.28 10.65
N HIS A 77 -11.53 1.69 10.39
CA HIS A 77 -12.11 0.66 11.25
C HIS A 77 -12.67 -0.51 10.43
N THR A 78 -12.37 -1.73 10.86
CA THR A 78 -12.99 -2.95 10.34
C THR A 78 -14.10 -3.43 11.26
N VAL A 79 -15.19 -3.93 10.68
CA VAL A 79 -16.36 -4.41 11.46
C VAL A 79 -16.04 -5.62 12.34
N GLN A 80 -14.95 -6.35 12.02
CA GLN A 80 -14.52 -7.53 12.77
C GLN A 80 -13.01 -7.72 12.61
N LEU A 81 -12.31 -7.99 13.71
CA LEU A 81 -10.92 -8.46 13.68
C LEU A 81 -10.88 -9.93 13.30
N MET A 82 -9.90 -10.32 12.48
CA MET A 82 -9.77 -11.68 11.94
C MET A 82 -8.42 -12.30 12.32
N PRO A 83 -8.34 -13.62 12.59
CA PRO A 83 -7.05 -14.27 12.76
C PRO A 83 -6.23 -14.21 11.48
N ALA A 84 -4.91 -14.05 11.62
CA ALA A 84 -4.01 -13.95 10.46
C ALA A 84 -3.82 -15.31 9.75
N GLU A 85 -4.02 -16.42 10.47
CA GLU A 85 -3.78 -17.79 10.01
C GLU A 85 -5.00 -18.45 9.37
N ALA A 86 -6.14 -17.75 9.28
CA ALA A 86 -7.38 -18.34 8.79
C ALA A 86 -8.03 -17.46 7.72
N SER A 87 -8.61 -18.12 6.72
CA SER A 87 -9.23 -17.52 5.56
C SER A 87 -10.54 -18.24 5.23
N GLY A 88 -11.05 -18.15 4.02
CA GLY A 88 -12.24 -18.87 3.61
C GLY A 88 -13.53 -18.14 3.97
N CYS A 89 -13.61 -16.85 3.68
CA CYS A 89 -14.80 -16.03 3.86
C CYS A 89 -15.33 -16.04 5.31
N ARG A 90 -14.40 -15.97 6.28
CA ARG A 90 -14.73 -15.93 7.72
C ARG A 90 -15.06 -14.55 8.24
N ASN A 91 -14.78 -13.51 7.44
CA ASN A 91 -15.13 -12.14 7.75
C ASN A 91 -16.64 -11.94 7.77
N TYR A 92 -17.10 -11.07 8.67
CA TYR A 92 -18.50 -10.70 8.76
C TYR A 92 -19.02 -10.11 7.44
N GLN A 93 -20.17 -10.58 6.99
CA GLN A 93 -20.91 -10.07 5.84
C GLN A 93 -22.32 -9.72 6.30
N GLY A 94 -22.70 -8.47 6.17
CA GLY A 94 -24.01 -7.98 6.62
C GLY A 94 -23.94 -6.50 7.01
N VAL A 95 -25.02 -6.07 7.66
CA VAL A 95 -25.21 -4.69 8.10
C VAL A 95 -24.38 -4.41 9.35
N ALA A 96 -23.76 -3.22 9.36
CA ALA A 96 -23.18 -2.61 10.53
C ALA A 96 -23.60 -1.13 10.60
N TRP A 97 -23.69 -0.59 11.79
CA TRP A 97 -24.05 0.79 12.01
C TRP A 97 -22.90 1.57 12.62
N TYR A 98 -22.71 2.79 12.11
CA TYR A 98 -21.82 3.79 12.67
C TYR A 98 -22.63 5.04 12.98
N ARG A 99 -22.48 5.60 14.19
CA ARG A 99 -23.10 6.85 14.59
C ARG A 99 -22.05 7.76 15.21
N LYS A 100 -22.15 9.06 14.95
CA LYS A 100 -21.25 10.01 15.56
C LYS A 100 -21.99 11.28 15.96
N HIS A 101 -21.87 11.63 17.24
CA HIS A 101 -22.35 12.86 17.83
C HIS A 101 -21.26 13.91 17.77
N PHE A 102 -21.56 15.09 17.26
CA PHE A 102 -20.58 16.15 17.12
C PHE A 102 -21.22 17.53 17.05
N LYS A 103 -20.39 18.56 17.24
CA LYS A 103 -20.77 19.97 16.98
C LYS A 103 -19.81 20.51 15.91
N LEU A 104 -20.35 21.27 14.95
CA LEU A 104 -19.48 21.94 13.99
C LEU A 104 -18.58 22.94 14.71
N PRO A 105 -17.28 22.99 14.40
CA PRO A 105 -16.38 24.04 14.85
C PRO A 105 -16.92 25.42 14.49
N LYS A 106 -16.68 26.40 15.35
CA LYS A 106 -17.17 27.78 15.16
C LYS A 106 -16.69 28.40 13.84
N GLU A 107 -15.55 28.00 13.40
CA GLU A 107 -14.91 28.40 12.15
C GLU A 107 -15.70 27.98 10.90
N CYS A 108 -16.63 27.01 11.05
CA CYS A 108 -17.51 26.58 9.96
C CYS A 108 -18.66 27.57 9.66
N ALA A 109 -18.86 28.57 10.51
CA ALA A 109 -19.96 29.55 10.35
C ALA A 109 -19.88 30.25 8.98
N GLY A 110 -20.98 30.23 8.23
CA GLY A 110 -21.10 30.89 6.91
C GLY A 110 -20.33 30.21 5.78
N ARG A 111 -19.81 29.00 5.98
CA ARG A 111 -19.06 28.20 4.99
C ARG A 111 -19.91 27.08 4.42
N ASP A 112 -19.46 26.54 3.29
CA ASP A 112 -19.92 25.26 2.78
C ASP A 112 -19.13 24.15 3.48
N VAL A 113 -19.82 23.26 4.17
CA VAL A 113 -19.22 22.21 4.99
C VAL A 113 -19.58 20.85 4.44
N THR A 114 -18.60 19.99 4.26
CA THR A 114 -18.78 18.63 3.76
C THR A 114 -18.10 17.61 4.68
N LEU A 115 -18.69 16.42 4.77
CA LEU A 115 -17.96 15.21 5.19
C LEU A 115 -17.54 14.44 3.94
N HIS A 116 -16.27 14.11 3.90
CA HIS A 116 -15.63 13.32 2.85
C HIS A 116 -15.13 12.01 3.45
N PHE A 117 -15.78 10.92 3.06
CA PHE A 117 -15.37 9.56 3.39
C PHE A 117 -14.51 9.04 2.24
N GLU A 118 -13.29 8.66 2.48
CA GLU A 118 -12.42 8.14 1.42
C GLU A 118 -12.88 6.77 0.89
N ALA A 119 -13.44 5.94 1.77
CA ALA A 119 -14.19 4.74 1.38
C ALA A 119 -14.98 4.14 2.56
N ILE A 120 -16.13 3.55 2.24
CA ILE A 120 -16.92 2.69 3.11
C ILE A 120 -17.27 1.44 2.32
N MET A 121 -17.02 0.24 2.85
CA MET A 121 -17.24 -0.99 2.08
C MET A 121 -18.72 -1.32 1.92
N GLY A 122 -19.12 -1.65 0.67
CA GLY A 122 -20.43 -2.23 0.35
C GLY A 122 -21.48 -1.22 -0.08
N LYS A 123 -22.71 -1.35 0.45
CA LYS A 123 -23.82 -0.39 0.31
C LYS A 123 -23.93 0.49 1.52
N GLN A 124 -24.12 1.77 1.30
CA GLN A 124 -24.25 2.73 2.39
C GLN A 124 -25.53 3.53 2.28
N THR A 125 -26.22 3.70 3.41
CA THR A 125 -27.25 4.72 3.58
C THR A 125 -26.81 5.66 4.70
N ILE A 126 -26.65 6.95 4.35
CA ILE A 126 -26.15 7.98 5.28
C ILE A 126 -27.30 8.89 5.68
N TYR A 127 -27.41 9.10 6.99
CA TYR A 127 -28.41 9.96 7.59
C TYR A 127 -27.75 11.10 8.36
N MET A 128 -28.34 12.28 8.27
CA MET A 128 -27.97 13.44 9.06
C MET A 128 -29.17 13.88 9.91
N ASN A 129 -29.00 13.87 11.23
CA ASN A 129 -30.06 14.18 12.18
C ASN A 129 -31.38 13.42 11.92
N GLY A 130 -31.29 12.14 11.52
CA GLY A 130 -32.43 11.29 11.19
C GLY A 130 -32.97 11.39 9.77
N GLN A 131 -32.48 12.32 8.97
CA GLN A 131 -32.87 12.46 7.57
C GLN A 131 -31.86 11.77 6.64
N LYS A 132 -32.35 10.93 5.72
CA LYS A 132 -31.50 10.30 4.69
C LYS A 132 -30.96 11.37 3.75
N VAL A 133 -29.63 11.45 3.63
CA VAL A 133 -28.94 12.44 2.80
C VAL A 133 -28.20 11.83 1.61
N LYS A 134 -27.80 10.56 1.69
CA LYS A 134 -27.07 9.89 0.59
C LYS A 134 -27.33 8.38 0.63
N GLU A 135 -27.44 7.77 -0.53
CA GLU A 135 -27.24 6.34 -0.77
C GLU A 135 -26.08 6.17 -1.72
N HIS A 136 -25.27 5.14 -1.50
CA HIS A 136 -24.12 4.84 -2.35
C HIS A 136 -23.89 3.34 -2.43
N GLU A 137 -23.37 2.89 -3.58
CA GLU A 137 -22.98 1.51 -3.84
C GLU A 137 -21.53 1.47 -4.30
N GLY A 138 -20.75 0.57 -3.74
CA GLY A 138 -19.31 0.42 -3.99
C GLY A 138 -18.49 0.53 -2.71
N GLY A 139 -17.20 0.17 -2.80
CA GLY A 139 -16.40 0.07 -1.60
C GLY A 139 -15.05 0.76 -1.66
N TYR A 140 -14.69 1.40 -2.77
CA TYR A 140 -13.30 1.79 -3.00
C TYR A 140 -13.07 3.25 -3.37
N LEU A 141 -14.14 4.01 -3.56
CA LEU A 141 -14.10 5.41 -4.00
C LEU A 141 -14.74 6.33 -2.97
N PRO A 142 -14.40 7.63 -2.97
CA PRO A 142 -14.90 8.57 -2.00
C PRO A 142 -16.41 8.82 -2.05
N ILE A 143 -16.96 9.11 -0.89
CA ILE A 143 -18.36 9.55 -0.71
C ILE A 143 -18.34 10.91 -0.02
N THR A 144 -18.96 11.92 -0.63
CA THR A 144 -19.07 13.25 -0.04
C THR A 144 -20.52 13.58 0.27
N ILE A 145 -20.78 14.13 1.44
CA ILE A 145 -22.08 14.69 1.84
C ILE A 145 -21.93 16.14 2.29
N THR A 146 -22.90 16.98 1.92
CA THR A 146 -22.98 18.36 2.39
C THR A 146 -23.71 18.43 3.73
N LEU A 147 -23.15 19.16 4.68
CA LEU A 147 -23.73 19.35 6.01
C LEU A 147 -24.54 20.65 6.09
N PRO A 148 -25.61 20.69 6.91
CA PRO A 148 -26.25 21.94 7.28
C PRO A 148 -25.26 22.83 8.05
N THR A 149 -25.22 24.14 7.76
CA THR A 149 -24.23 25.07 8.32
C THR A 149 -24.61 25.66 9.70
N THR A 150 -25.39 24.94 10.48
CA THR A 150 -25.80 25.39 11.82
C THR A 150 -24.69 25.08 12.82
N VAL A 151 -23.97 26.12 13.24
CA VAL A 151 -22.87 26.00 14.19
C VAL A 151 -23.39 25.98 15.62
N GLY A 152 -22.89 25.08 16.47
CA GLY A 152 -23.21 25.00 17.89
C GLY A 152 -24.32 24.03 18.25
N ASP A 153 -25.13 23.59 17.30
CA ASP A 153 -26.14 22.55 17.50
C ASP A 153 -25.51 21.16 17.61
N ASP A 154 -26.13 20.32 18.42
CA ASP A 154 -25.78 18.90 18.48
C ASP A 154 -26.24 18.21 17.19
N MET A 155 -25.32 17.61 16.50
CA MET A 155 -25.53 16.91 15.22
C MET A 155 -25.23 15.42 15.38
N VAL A 156 -25.94 14.62 14.61
CA VAL A 156 -25.69 13.17 14.51
C VAL A 156 -25.60 12.78 13.05
N VAL A 157 -24.48 12.20 12.65
CA VAL A 157 -24.38 11.43 11.42
C VAL A 157 -24.54 9.95 11.76
N ALA A 158 -25.43 9.25 11.05
CA ALA A 158 -25.64 7.82 11.18
C ALA A 158 -25.43 7.15 9.80
N ILE A 159 -24.73 6.03 9.78
CA ILE A 159 -24.39 5.29 8.56
C ILE A 159 -24.80 3.84 8.76
N LYS A 160 -25.67 3.35 7.89
CA LYS A 160 -25.92 1.94 7.68
C LYS A 160 -24.98 1.48 6.58
N ALA A 161 -24.01 0.63 6.91
CA ALA A 161 -23.06 0.04 5.96
C ALA A 161 -23.33 -1.45 5.84
N ASP A 162 -23.45 -1.98 4.62
CA ASP A 162 -23.73 -3.39 4.35
C ASP A 162 -22.72 -3.94 3.35
N ASN A 163 -21.89 -4.88 3.79
CA ASN A 163 -20.89 -5.56 2.95
C ASN A 163 -21.32 -6.96 2.49
N SER A 164 -22.61 -7.26 2.53
CA SER A 164 -23.16 -8.49 1.98
C SER A 164 -22.86 -8.65 0.49
N ASP A 165 -22.84 -9.90 0.02
CA ASP A 165 -22.72 -10.19 -1.41
C ASP A 165 -23.82 -9.51 -2.21
N ASP A 166 -23.44 -8.76 -3.23
CA ASP A 166 -24.38 -8.09 -4.12
C ASP A 166 -23.87 -8.09 -5.57
N LYS A 167 -24.67 -8.73 -6.44
CA LYS A 167 -24.36 -8.85 -7.88
C LYS A 167 -24.66 -7.58 -8.69
N THR A 168 -25.29 -6.58 -8.11
CA THR A 168 -25.84 -5.42 -8.84
C THR A 168 -24.86 -4.26 -9.01
N TYR A 169 -23.72 -4.30 -8.32
CA TYR A 169 -22.62 -3.33 -8.45
C TYR A 169 -21.25 -4.01 -8.32
N PRO A 170 -20.15 -3.40 -8.85
CA PRO A 170 -18.80 -3.96 -8.75
C PRO A 170 -18.30 -4.12 -7.30
N PRO A 171 -17.57 -5.20 -6.99
CA PRO A 171 -17.08 -6.26 -7.88
C PRO A 171 -18.11 -7.34 -8.27
N GLY A 172 -19.26 -7.42 -7.64
CA GLY A 172 -20.39 -8.27 -8.01
C GLY A 172 -20.25 -9.76 -7.71
N LYS A 173 -19.05 -10.31 -7.74
CA LYS A 173 -18.75 -11.70 -7.43
C LYS A 173 -18.90 -11.98 -5.94
N LYS A 174 -19.45 -13.13 -5.57
CA LYS A 174 -19.59 -13.54 -4.17
C LYS A 174 -18.23 -13.61 -3.48
N GLN A 175 -18.14 -13.14 -2.23
CA GLN A 175 -16.89 -13.19 -1.46
C GLN A 175 -16.34 -14.60 -1.32
N ALA A 176 -17.20 -15.60 -1.13
CA ALA A 176 -16.81 -17.01 -1.07
C ALA A 176 -16.19 -17.58 -2.37
N GLN A 177 -16.17 -16.81 -3.46
CA GLN A 177 -15.57 -17.16 -4.75
C GLN A 177 -14.37 -16.27 -5.11
N LEU A 178 -13.97 -15.34 -4.24
CA LEU A 178 -12.87 -14.41 -4.51
C LEU A 178 -11.53 -14.97 -4.01
N ASP A 179 -10.46 -14.68 -4.73
CA ASP A 179 -9.08 -14.94 -4.26
C ASP A 179 -8.55 -13.85 -3.30
N PHE A 180 -9.42 -13.01 -2.84
CA PHE A 180 -9.16 -11.99 -1.82
C PHE A 180 -10.42 -11.82 -0.95
N ALA A 181 -10.30 -11.08 0.16
CA ALA A 181 -11.43 -10.72 1.00
C ALA A 181 -11.60 -9.20 1.00
N TYR A 182 -12.83 -8.72 1.14
CA TYR A 182 -13.10 -7.33 1.47
C TYR A 182 -13.86 -7.23 2.80
N HIS A 183 -13.28 -6.45 3.70
CA HIS A 183 -13.76 -6.33 5.07
C HIS A 183 -14.70 -5.13 5.17
N GLY A 184 -15.83 -5.31 5.86
CA GLY A 184 -16.79 -4.24 6.06
C GLY A 184 -16.27 -3.11 6.96
N GLY A 185 -16.90 -1.95 6.87
CA GLY A 185 -16.66 -0.81 7.74
C GLY A 185 -16.26 0.46 7.01
N ILE A 186 -16.07 1.53 7.80
CA ILE A 186 -15.41 2.77 7.38
C ILE A 186 -13.91 2.53 7.49
N TYR A 187 -13.32 1.95 6.46
CA TYR A 187 -11.96 1.40 6.51
C TYR A 187 -10.88 2.35 5.99
N ARG A 188 -11.25 3.58 5.62
CA ARG A 188 -10.35 4.70 5.28
C ARG A 188 -10.73 5.94 6.08
N ASP A 189 -9.98 7.01 5.88
CA ASP A 189 -10.16 8.25 6.60
C ASP A 189 -11.51 8.94 6.32
N VAL A 190 -11.95 9.71 7.32
CA VAL A 190 -13.09 10.62 7.21
C VAL A 190 -12.64 12.03 7.54
N TRP A 191 -12.99 12.97 6.65
CA TRP A 191 -12.59 14.37 6.74
C TRP A 191 -13.79 15.29 6.84
N LEU A 192 -13.72 16.28 7.75
CA LEU A 192 -14.61 17.42 7.77
C LEU A 192 -13.91 18.58 7.07
N ILE A 193 -14.50 19.06 5.96
CA ILE A 193 -13.92 20.12 5.13
C ILE A 193 -14.86 21.32 5.11
N ALA A 194 -14.36 22.51 5.46
CA ALA A 194 -15.13 23.74 5.38
C ALA A 194 -14.47 24.72 4.42
N LYS A 195 -15.23 25.13 3.39
CA LYS A 195 -14.82 26.04 2.32
C LYS A 195 -15.61 27.33 2.36
N ASN A 196 -15.01 28.45 1.90
CA ASN A 196 -15.80 29.65 1.67
C ASN A 196 -16.79 29.45 0.51
N LYS A 197 -17.76 30.38 0.40
CA LYS A 197 -18.76 30.36 -0.69
C LYS A 197 -18.14 30.47 -2.08
N VAL A 198 -16.91 30.92 -2.21
CA VAL A 198 -16.14 30.86 -3.45
C VAL A 198 -14.93 29.98 -3.22
N ALA A 199 -14.91 28.83 -3.85
CA ALA A 199 -13.95 27.78 -3.56
C ALA A 199 -13.60 26.95 -4.79
N ILE A 200 -12.49 26.24 -4.74
CA ILE A 200 -12.10 25.20 -5.69
C ILE A 200 -13.16 24.08 -5.62
N THR A 201 -13.63 23.67 -6.80
CA THR A 201 -14.62 22.57 -6.90
C THR A 201 -13.98 21.22 -6.57
N ASP A 202 -14.79 20.20 -6.41
CA ASP A 202 -14.35 18.81 -6.28
C ASP A 202 -14.56 18.08 -7.61
N ALA A 203 -13.55 17.36 -8.09
CA ALA A 203 -13.59 16.74 -9.40
C ALA A 203 -14.63 15.62 -9.52
N LEU A 204 -14.88 14.87 -8.43
CA LEU A 204 -15.88 13.81 -8.39
C LEU A 204 -17.30 14.39 -8.31
N GLU A 205 -17.50 15.34 -7.40
CA GLU A 205 -18.82 15.99 -7.20
C GLU A 205 -19.28 16.81 -8.41
N GLU A 206 -18.33 17.47 -9.13
CA GLU A 206 -18.66 18.20 -10.37
C GLU A 206 -19.06 17.28 -11.52
N ASN A 207 -18.59 16.03 -11.51
CA ASN A 207 -18.89 15.01 -12.52
C ASN A 207 -18.71 15.50 -13.98
N LYS A 208 -17.65 16.26 -14.24
CA LYS A 208 -17.30 16.80 -15.57
C LYS A 208 -16.16 16.02 -16.19
N VAL A 209 -16.33 15.67 -17.46
CA VAL A 209 -15.27 15.04 -18.26
C VAL A 209 -14.08 15.99 -18.35
N ALA A 210 -12.88 15.50 -18.00
CA ALA A 210 -11.62 16.26 -17.94
C ALA A 210 -11.71 17.59 -17.17
N GLY A 211 -12.64 17.70 -16.23
CA GLY A 211 -12.94 18.93 -15.50
C GLY A 211 -13.01 18.77 -13.99
N GLY A 212 -13.43 19.85 -13.31
CA GLY A 212 -13.56 19.91 -11.85
C GLY A 212 -12.23 19.95 -11.10
N GLY A 213 -12.21 20.61 -9.94
CA GLY A 213 -11.05 20.68 -9.05
C GLY A 213 -9.80 21.31 -9.66
N ILE A 214 -8.65 20.73 -9.35
CA ILE A 214 -7.38 21.03 -9.99
C ILE A 214 -6.98 19.87 -10.89
N PHE A 215 -6.62 20.20 -12.14
CA PHE A 215 -6.11 19.23 -13.09
C PHE A 215 -4.80 19.75 -13.69
N VAL A 216 -3.71 19.03 -13.48
CA VAL A 216 -2.39 19.37 -13.99
C VAL A 216 -2.02 18.48 -15.15
N HIS A 217 -1.60 19.09 -16.25
CA HIS A 217 -1.14 18.37 -17.42
C HIS A 217 0.10 19.03 -18.03
N TYR A 218 0.71 18.38 -18.99
CA TYR A 218 2.02 18.77 -19.50
C TYR A 218 2.07 18.85 -21.01
N ALA A 219 3.04 19.63 -21.52
CA ALA A 219 3.44 19.62 -22.91
C ALA A 219 4.95 19.89 -23.03
N ASN A 220 5.51 19.50 -24.18
CA ASN A 220 6.88 19.84 -24.56
C ASN A 220 7.93 19.49 -23.47
N ILE A 221 7.83 18.30 -22.85
CA ILE A 221 8.75 17.84 -21.82
C ILE A 221 10.07 17.43 -22.44
N SER A 222 11.17 17.96 -21.89
CA SER A 222 12.55 17.60 -22.19
C SER A 222 13.46 17.91 -21.01
N GLU A 223 14.72 17.49 -21.06
CA GLU A 223 15.74 17.87 -20.05
C GLU A 223 15.99 19.37 -20.01
N LYS A 224 15.70 20.11 -21.11
CA LYS A 224 15.92 21.58 -21.22
C LYS A 224 14.73 22.40 -20.72
N SER A 225 13.52 21.91 -20.91
CA SER A 225 12.32 22.64 -20.51
C SER A 225 11.10 21.72 -20.48
N ALA A 226 10.12 22.11 -19.67
CA ALA A 226 8.79 21.50 -19.65
C ALA A 226 7.72 22.59 -19.53
N GLU A 227 6.57 22.37 -20.11
CA GLU A 227 5.39 23.19 -19.92
C GLU A 227 4.44 22.48 -18.96
N VAL A 228 4.05 23.20 -17.91
CA VAL A 228 3.09 22.70 -16.90
C VAL A 228 1.83 23.57 -16.99
N TYR A 229 0.71 22.97 -17.27
CA TYR A 229 -0.59 23.62 -17.33
C TYR A 229 -1.39 23.26 -16.08
N VAL A 230 -1.98 24.25 -15.44
CA VAL A 230 -2.80 24.09 -14.25
C VAL A 230 -4.21 24.58 -14.57
N ASN A 231 -5.14 23.65 -14.71
CA ASN A 231 -6.56 23.93 -14.79
C ASN A 231 -7.11 24.00 -13.36
N THR A 232 -7.66 25.14 -12.97
CA THR A 232 -8.30 25.35 -11.68
C THR A 232 -9.75 25.73 -11.89
N GLU A 233 -10.68 24.88 -11.44
CA GLU A 233 -12.10 25.22 -11.48
C GLU A 233 -12.56 25.80 -10.14
N VAL A 234 -13.21 26.96 -10.19
CA VAL A 234 -13.72 27.68 -9.03
C VAL A 234 -15.21 27.90 -9.19
N ARG A 235 -15.99 27.64 -8.15
CA ARG A 235 -17.44 27.89 -8.06
C ARG A 235 -17.73 29.01 -7.10
N ASN A 236 -18.71 29.87 -7.46
CA ASN A 236 -19.34 30.82 -6.56
C ASN A 236 -20.69 30.28 -6.09
N SER A 237 -20.77 29.76 -4.88
CA SER A 237 -22.02 29.34 -4.22
C SER A 237 -22.68 30.45 -3.39
N ASP A 238 -22.14 31.70 -3.42
CA ASP A 238 -22.75 32.87 -2.79
C ASP A 238 -23.98 33.31 -3.62
N THR A 239 -24.89 34.04 -2.97
CA THR A 239 -26.11 34.61 -3.58
C THR A 239 -25.86 35.89 -4.41
N ARG A 240 -24.61 36.39 -4.41
CA ARG A 240 -24.19 37.61 -5.13
C ARG A 240 -22.96 37.36 -6.01
N PRO A 241 -22.79 38.16 -7.09
CA PRO A 241 -21.58 38.10 -7.90
C PRO A 241 -20.33 38.38 -7.05
N ARG A 242 -19.26 37.61 -7.31
CA ARG A 242 -17.96 37.76 -6.63
C ARG A 242 -16.85 38.02 -7.63
N THR A 243 -15.95 38.91 -7.27
CA THR A 243 -14.72 39.13 -8.06
C THR A 243 -13.55 38.59 -7.27
N ILE A 244 -12.84 37.66 -7.88
CA ILE A 244 -11.75 36.94 -7.22
C ILE A 244 -10.50 36.91 -8.09
N THR A 245 -9.38 36.54 -7.47
CA THR A 245 -8.13 36.21 -8.17
C THR A 245 -7.76 34.76 -7.86
N VAL A 246 -7.53 33.98 -8.89
CA VAL A 246 -6.89 32.65 -8.76
C VAL A 246 -5.39 32.84 -8.95
N GLU A 247 -4.63 32.42 -7.95
CA GLU A 247 -3.18 32.49 -7.96
C GLU A 247 -2.58 31.11 -7.80
N ASN A 248 -1.70 30.73 -8.74
CA ASN A 248 -0.92 29.52 -8.67
C ASN A 248 0.57 29.85 -8.61
N THR A 249 1.32 29.13 -7.78
CA THR A 249 2.78 29.15 -7.74
C THR A 249 3.30 27.73 -7.89
N LEU A 250 4.45 27.59 -8.53
CA LEU A 250 5.12 26.31 -8.74
C LEU A 250 6.47 26.31 -8.04
N SER A 251 6.71 25.35 -7.15
CA SER A 251 7.98 25.17 -6.43
C SER A 251 8.47 23.73 -6.52
N LEU A 252 9.79 23.53 -6.48
CA LEU A 252 10.41 22.21 -6.35
C LEU A 252 10.46 21.85 -4.86
N SER A 253 9.88 20.69 -4.51
CA SER A 253 9.81 20.15 -3.13
C SER A 253 9.30 21.17 -2.10
N GLY A 254 8.41 22.09 -2.51
CA GLY A 254 7.84 23.14 -1.65
C GLY A 254 8.77 24.27 -1.27
N ALA A 255 10.09 24.17 -1.54
CA ALA A 255 11.10 25.12 -1.06
C ALA A 255 11.58 26.10 -2.15
N THR A 256 11.94 25.58 -3.33
CA THR A 256 12.54 26.40 -4.41
C THR A 256 11.47 26.81 -5.41
N MET A 257 11.17 28.12 -5.48
CA MET A 257 10.27 28.68 -6.49
C MET A 257 10.84 28.47 -7.89
N VAL A 258 10.09 27.87 -8.79
CA VAL A 258 10.47 27.63 -10.19
C VAL A 258 9.51 28.28 -11.18
N GLY A 259 8.34 28.75 -10.73
CA GLY A 259 7.39 29.47 -11.57
C GLY A 259 6.31 30.19 -10.77
N GLY A 260 5.85 31.31 -11.28
CA GLY A 260 4.76 32.10 -10.70
C GLY A 260 5.22 33.31 -9.86
N PRO A 261 4.28 34.01 -9.17
CA PRO A 261 2.85 33.72 -9.18
C PRO A 261 2.19 33.98 -10.53
N ALA A 262 1.40 33.05 -11.02
CA ALA A 262 0.47 33.24 -12.13
C ALA A 262 -0.88 33.65 -11.53
N SER A 263 -1.40 34.81 -11.89
CA SER A 263 -2.62 35.39 -11.30
C SER A 263 -3.64 35.68 -12.38
N THR A 264 -4.88 35.22 -12.20
CA THR A 264 -6.01 35.48 -13.11
C THR A 264 -7.18 36.01 -12.31
N LYS A 265 -7.60 37.23 -12.66
CA LYS A 265 -8.78 37.89 -12.05
C LYS A 265 -10.01 37.51 -12.85
N LEU A 266 -11.09 37.14 -12.17
CA LEU A 266 -12.36 36.80 -12.80
C LEU A 266 -13.55 37.22 -11.93
N LYS A 267 -14.71 37.46 -12.58
CA LYS A 267 -15.98 37.71 -11.92
C LYS A 267 -16.89 36.52 -12.15
N LEU A 268 -17.43 35.96 -11.08
CA LEU A 268 -18.34 34.82 -11.10
C LEU A 268 -19.75 35.26 -10.65
N GLN A 269 -20.76 34.85 -11.39
CA GLN A 269 -22.17 35.03 -11.00
C GLN A 269 -22.54 34.00 -9.92
N PRO A 270 -23.66 34.19 -9.19
CA PRO A 270 -24.20 33.18 -8.29
C PRO A 270 -24.37 31.82 -8.99
N GLY A 271 -23.88 30.75 -8.39
CA GLY A 271 -23.93 29.39 -8.92
C GLY A 271 -22.93 29.08 -10.02
N GLU A 272 -22.26 30.10 -10.60
CA GLU A 272 -21.32 29.90 -11.72
C GLU A 272 -20.06 29.16 -11.28
N ALA A 273 -19.67 28.10 -12.02
CA ALA A 273 -18.36 27.49 -11.96
C ALA A 273 -17.58 27.81 -13.24
N ARG A 274 -16.30 28.13 -13.10
CA ARG A 274 -15.42 28.43 -14.23
C ARG A 274 -14.05 27.86 -14.05
N THR A 275 -13.55 27.18 -15.08
CA THR A 275 -12.18 26.71 -15.18
C THR A 275 -11.30 27.80 -15.78
N ILE A 276 -10.14 28.01 -15.17
CA ILE A 276 -9.05 28.81 -15.72
C ILE A 276 -7.84 27.91 -15.94
N THR A 277 -7.07 28.20 -16.98
CA THR A 277 -5.81 27.52 -17.28
C THR A 277 -4.64 28.49 -17.11
N GLN A 278 -3.66 28.10 -16.31
CA GLN A 278 -2.41 28.85 -16.17
C GLN A 278 -1.24 27.98 -16.61
N ARG A 279 -0.26 28.58 -17.28
CA ARG A 279 0.89 27.87 -17.85
C ARG A 279 2.18 28.33 -17.16
N PHE A 280 3.02 27.36 -16.80
CA PHE A 280 4.38 27.57 -16.32
C PHE A 280 5.38 26.95 -17.30
N ILE A 281 6.50 27.64 -17.52
CA ILE A 281 7.64 27.10 -18.26
C ILE A 281 8.74 26.82 -17.23
N VAL A 282 9.03 25.55 -17.02
CA VAL A 282 10.12 25.12 -16.13
C VAL A 282 11.36 24.87 -16.94
N LYS A 283 12.42 25.65 -16.68
CA LYS A 283 13.73 25.48 -17.32
C LYS A 283 14.52 24.41 -16.59
N SER A 284 15.20 23.53 -17.33
CA SER A 284 15.97 22.40 -16.79
C SER A 284 15.24 21.65 -15.68
N PRO A 285 14.03 21.10 -15.98
CA PRO A 285 13.21 20.46 -14.98
C PRO A 285 13.92 19.25 -14.38
N LYS A 286 13.72 19.04 -13.09
CA LYS A 286 14.02 17.77 -12.44
C LYS A 286 12.90 16.79 -12.78
N LEU A 287 13.19 15.82 -13.63
CA LEU A 287 12.19 14.86 -14.10
C LEU A 287 11.97 13.77 -13.07
N TRP A 288 10.71 13.40 -12.88
CA TRP A 288 10.32 12.31 -11.99
C TRP A 288 10.60 10.95 -12.66
N SER A 289 11.19 10.05 -11.89
CA SER A 289 11.34 8.61 -12.24
C SER A 289 11.38 7.78 -10.95
N PRO A 290 11.26 6.45 -11.02
CA PRO A 290 11.45 5.59 -9.85
C PRO A 290 12.78 5.81 -9.11
N GLU A 291 13.86 6.10 -9.83
CA GLU A 291 15.20 6.32 -9.28
C GLU A 291 15.36 7.74 -8.70
N THR A 292 14.61 8.71 -9.25
CA THR A 292 14.68 10.12 -8.85
C THR A 292 13.29 10.73 -8.78
N PRO A 293 12.51 10.44 -7.73
CA PRO A 293 11.10 10.84 -7.64
C PRO A 293 10.94 12.32 -7.23
N TYR A 294 11.45 13.23 -8.07
CA TYR A 294 11.36 14.66 -7.83
C TYR A 294 9.92 15.16 -7.91
N LEU A 295 9.45 15.74 -6.81
CA LEU A 295 8.11 16.31 -6.71
C LEU A 295 8.12 17.83 -6.75
N TYR A 296 7.16 18.37 -7.48
CA TYR A 296 6.85 19.79 -7.50
C TYR A 296 5.53 20.02 -6.77
N HIS A 297 5.40 21.19 -6.17
CA HIS A 297 4.22 21.66 -5.46
C HIS A 297 3.58 22.82 -6.20
N ILE A 298 2.33 22.65 -6.61
CA ILE A 298 1.47 23.72 -7.06
C ILE A 298 0.68 24.23 -5.87
N THR A 299 1.00 25.43 -5.42
CA THR A 299 0.23 26.09 -4.37
C THR A 299 -0.83 26.95 -5.02
N THR A 300 -2.09 26.59 -4.85
CA THR A 300 -3.26 27.30 -5.37
C THR A 300 -3.90 28.14 -4.27
N ARG A 301 -4.21 29.41 -4.54
CA ARG A 301 -4.98 30.29 -3.65
C ARG A 301 -6.07 31.02 -4.42
N ILE A 302 -7.29 31.02 -3.86
CA ILE A 302 -8.41 31.80 -4.32
C ILE A 302 -8.52 33.01 -3.39
N LYS A 303 -8.40 34.23 -3.95
CA LYS A 303 -8.32 35.48 -3.17
C LYS A 303 -9.43 36.46 -3.51
N ASP A 304 -9.95 37.16 -2.51
CA ASP A 304 -10.76 38.38 -2.63
C ASP A 304 -9.94 39.56 -2.05
N GLY A 305 -9.28 40.31 -2.91
CA GLY A 305 -8.28 41.28 -2.47
C GLY A 305 -7.11 40.61 -1.73
N LYS A 306 -6.97 40.93 -0.44
CA LYS A 306 -5.94 40.33 0.45
C LYS A 306 -6.40 39.06 1.17
N LEU A 307 -7.71 38.81 1.19
CA LEU A 307 -8.30 37.69 1.89
C LEU A 307 -8.16 36.40 1.05
N SER A 308 -7.57 35.34 1.63
CA SER A 308 -7.61 34.00 1.04
C SER A 308 -8.93 33.35 1.37
N LEU A 309 -9.67 32.92 0.32
CA LEU A 309 -10.97 32.29 0.47
C LEU A 309 -10.84 30.77 0.49
N ASP A 310 -9.96 30.22 -0.35
CA ASP A 310 -9.73 28.80 -0.47
C ASP A 310 -8.32 28.54 -1.03
N GLY A 311 -7.83 27.31 -0.87
CA GLY A 311 -6.55 26.89 -1.45
C GLY A 311 -6.04 25.58 -0.89
N GLY A 312 -5.00 25.08 -1.52
CA GLY A 312 -4.33 23.85 -1.17
C GLY A 312 -3.05 23.68 -1.98
N VAL A 313 -2.35 22.58 -1.73
CA VAL A 313 -1.17 22.19 -2.51
C VAL A 313 -1.50 20.91 -3.29
N THR A 314 -1.20 20.92 -4.59
CA THR A 314 -1.21 19.72 -5.43
C THR A 314 0.22 19.31 -5.70
N ARG A 315 0.61 18.08 -5.31
CA ARG A 315 1.91 17.51 -5.66
C ARG A 315 1.86 16.95 -7.07
N ILE A 316 2.93 17.15 -7.82
CA ILE A 316 3.08 16.67 -9.18
C ILE A 316 4.51 16.22 -9.45
N GLY A 317 4.71 15.39 -10.47
CA GLY A 317 6.03 15.03 -11.02
C GLY A 317 6.04 15.28 -12.53
N ILE A 318 7.02 16.05 -12.98
CA ILE A 318 7.18 16.31 -14.43
C ILE A 318 7.85 15.08 -15.04
N ARG A 319 7.16 14.39 -15.94
CA ARG A 319 7.64 13.20 -16.63
C ARG A 319 7.01 13.03 -18.00
N SER A 320 7.75 12.39 -18.88
CA SER A 320 7.22 11.93 -20.18
C SER A 320 7.43 10.43 -20.32
N PHE A 321 6.47 9.73 -20.92
CA PHE A 321 6.63 8.32 -21.22
C PHE A 321 5.92 7.97 -22.54
N GLU A 322 6.46 6.96 -23.21
CA GLU A 322 5.97 6.47 -24.47
C GLU A 322 6.04 4.94 -24.51
N PHE A 323 5.00 4.31 -25.02
CA PHE A 323 4.93 2.88 -25.26
C PHE A 323 5.07 2.67 -26.77
N LYS A 324 6.22 2.11 -27.21
CA LYS A 324 6.63 2.06 -28.62
C LYS A 324 6.63 0.63 -29.20
N GLY A 325 5.72 -0.20 -28.75
CA GLY A 325 5.61 -1.57 -29.23
C GLY A 325 6.92 -2.33 -29.15
N LYS A 326 7.51 -2.71 -30.30
CA LYS A 326 8.78 -3.47 -30.35
C LYS A 326 9.98 -2.73 -29.75
N GLU A 327 9.95 -1.42 -29.65
CA GLU A 327 11.00 -0.63 -29.01
C GLU A 327 10.85 -0.55 -27.49
N GLY A 328 9.72 -1.02 -26.94
CA GLY A 328 9.44 -1.08 -25.51
C GLY A 328 8.98 0.23 -24.89
N PHE A 329 9.17 0.33 -23.58
CA PHE A 329 8.79 1.49 -22.77
C PHE A 329 9.94 2.51 -22.70
N TRP A 330 9.59 3.78 -22.88
CA TRP A 330 10.51 4.91 -22.83
C TRP A 330 10.07 5.91 -21.75
N LEU A 331 10.97 6.26 -20.85
CA LEU A 331 10.76 7.23 -19.78
C LEU A 331 11.71 8.42 -19.97
N ASN A 332 11.16 9.63 -19.98
CA ASN A 332 11.95 10.85 -20.10
C ASN A 332 12.89 10.87 -21.31
N GLY A 333 12.41 10.32 -22.44
CA GLY A 333 13.15 10.26 -23.70
C GLY A 333 14.23 9.19 -23.77
N LYS A 334 14.34 8.31 -22.77
CA LYS A 334 15.28 7.18 -22.73
C LYS A 334 14.51 5.86 -22.64
N ARG A 335 15.02 4.84 -23.32
CA ARG A 335 14.48 3.49 -23.16
C ARG A 335 14.67 3.06 -21.72
N TYR A 336 13.57 2.67 -21.08
CA TYR A 336 13.59 2.19 -19.71
C TYR A 336 13.91 0.68 -19.70
N HIS A 337 14.55 0.22 -18.64
CA HIS A 337 14.70 -1.21 -18.39
C HIS A 337 13.33 -1.82 -18.06
N GLN A 338 13.24 -3.14 -17.88
CA GLN A 338 11.98 -3.79 -17.59
C GLN A 338 11.38 -3.30 -16.26
N LEU A 339 10.07 -3.10 -16.28
CA LEU A 339 9.27 -2.75 -15.11
C LEU A 339 8.99 -4.02 -14.31
N VAL A 340 9.69 -4.22 -13.22
CA VAL A 340 9.45 -5.37 -12.34
C VAL A 340 8.83 -4.90 -11.04
N GLY A 341 7.72 -5.53 -10.67
CA GLY A 341 7.01 -5.13 -9.49
C GLY A 341 6.10 -6.20 -8.92
N ALA A 342 5.06 -5.78 -8.25
CA ALA A 342 4.13 -6.68 -7.58
C ALA A 342 2.68 -6.20 -7.68
N ASN A 343 1.75 -7.13 -7.51
CA ASN A 343 0.35 -6.81 -7.27
C ASN A 343 0.14 -6.44 -5.79
N ARG A 344 -0.87 -5.65 -5.43
CA ARG A 344 -1.15 -5.35 -4.03
C ARG A 344 -2.62 -5.46 -3.68
N HIS A 345 -2.97 -6.42 -2.80
CA HIS A 345 -4.11 -6.33 -1.92
C HIS A 345 -3.73 -5.48 -0.70
N GLN A 346 -4.70 -4.77 -0.12
CA GLN A 346 -4.40 -3.80 0.95
C GLN A 346 -4.62 -4.34 2.36
N ASP A 347 -5.06 -5.59 2.50
CA ASP A 347 -5.33 -6.17 3.80
C ASP A 347 -4.06 -6.41 4.64
N PHE A 348 -4.25 -6.39 5.95
CA PHE A 348 -3.21 -6.58 6.95
C PHE A 348 -3.71 -7.52 8.05
N ALA A 349 -2.77 -8.17 8.76
CA ALA A 349 -3.10 -9.05 9.86
C ALA A 349 -4.08 -8.41 10.84
N TYR A 350 -5.12 -9.13 11.22
CA TYR A 350 -6.22 -8.79 12.12
C TYR A 350 -7.19 -7.72 11.60
N VAL A 351 -6.70 -6.61 11.07
CA VAL A 351 -7.50 -5.41 10.74
C VAL A 351 -8.07 -5.40 9.33
N GLY A 352 -7.74 -6.40 8.51
CA GLY A 352 -8.19 -6.42 7.10
C GLY A 352 -7.78 -5.16 6.36
N ASN A 353 -8.74 -4.50 5.71
CA ASN A 353 -8.47 -3.31 4.88
C ASN A 353 -8.30 -2.00 5.69
N ALA A 354 -8.52 -2.02 7.02
CA ALA A 354 -8.50 -0.81 7.84
C ALA A 354 -7.08 -0.41 8.27
N LEU A 355 -6.28 0.08 7.32
CA LEU A 355 -4.90 0.50 7.53
C LEU A 355 -4.79 2.01 7.73
N PRO A 356 -4.01 2.46 8.73
CA PRO A 356 -3.69 3.87 8.88
C PRO A 356 -2.72 4.36 7.80
N ASN A 357 -2.68 5.66 7.56
CA ASN A 357 -1.85 6.30 6.53
C ASN A 357 -0.36 5.95 6.65
N SER A 358 0.15 5.87 7.88
CA SER A 358 1.54 5.49 8.14
C SER A 358 1.85 4.07 7.65
N GLN A 359 0.90 3.12 7.80
CA GLN A 359 1.07 1.75 7.34
C GLN A 359 0.97 1.65 5.81
N GLN A 360 0.15 2.47 5.17
CA GLN A 360 0.13 2.59 3.71
C GLN A 360 1.49 3.01 3.18
N TRP A 361 2.12 4.00 3.81
CA TRP A 361 3.47 4.46 3.46
C TRP A 361 4.53 3.37 3.73
N ARG A 362 4.44 2.68 4.89
CA ARG A 362 5.37 1.58 5.23
C ARG A 362 5.28 0.44 4.23
N ASP A 363 4.08 0.10 3.74
CA ASP A 363 3.91 -0.92 2.68
C ASP A 363 4.58 -0.48 1.37
N ALA A 364 4.36 0.76 0.92
CA ALA A 364 5.02 1.29 -0.27
C ALA A 364 6.56 1.27 -0.13
N LYS A 365 7.08 1.64 1.05
CA LYS A 365 8.52 1.59 1.35
C LYS A 365 9.08 0.17 1.27
N ARG A 366 8.36 -0.83 1.82
CA ARG A 366 8.75 -2.25 1.75
C ARG A 366 8.81 -2.76 0.31
N LEU A 367 7.85 -2.36 -0.51
CA LEU A 367 7.83 -2.72 -1.93
C LEU A 367 9.02 -2.08 -2.67
N ARG A 368 9.33 -0.81 -2.37
CA ARG A 368 10.51 -0.14 -2.93
C ARG A 368 11.81 -0.80 -2.46
N ASP A 369 11.90 -1.17 -1.19
CA ASP A 369 13.08 -1.84 -0.61
C ASP A 369 13.30 -3.26 -1.16
N ALA A 370 12.26 -3.91 -1.69
CA ALA A 370 12.39 -5.14 -2.45
C ALA A 370 12.96 -4.93 -3.87
N GLY A 371 13.15 -3.68 -4.29
CA GLY A 371 13.64 -3.31 -5.62
C GLY A 371 12.54 -3.14 -6.67
N PHE A 372 11.26 -3.23 -6.28
CA PHE A 372 10.15 -3.05 -7.21
C PHE A 372 10.07 -1.60 -7.71
N THR A 373 9.67 -1.43 -8.97
CA THR A 373 9.48 -0.13 -9.63
C THR A 373 8.06 0.12 -10.07
N ILE A 374 7.20 -0.90 -10.06
CA ILE A 374 5.80 -0.81 -10.47
C ILE A 374 4.91 -1.65 -9.56
N ILE A 375 3.74 -1.13 -9.19
CA ILE A 375 2.73 -1.85 -8.42
C ILE A 375 1.41 -1.84 -9.19
N ARG A 376 0.80 -3.02 -9.33
CA ARG A 376 -0.56 -3.13 -9.83
C ARG A 376 -1.53 -3.25 -8.66
N THR A 377 -2.54 -2.40 -8.65
CA THR A 377 -3.53 -2.36 -7.58
C THR A 377 -4.62 -3.41 -7.83
N ALA A 378 -4.29 -4.65 -7.56
CA ALA A 378 -5.22 -5.77 -7.78
C ALA A 378 -6.25 -5.88 -6.64
N HIS A 379 -7.53 -5.91 -6.92
CA HIS A 379 -8.21 -5.59 -8.19
C HIS A 379 -9.16 -4.42 -7.93
N TYR A 380 -8.63 -3.31 -7.44
CA TYR A 380 -9.37 -2.12 -7.02
C TYR A 380 -8.43 -0.95 -6.70
N PRO A 381 -8.91 0.30 -6.76
CA PRO A 381 -8.09 1.47 -6.43
C PRO A 381 -7.70 1.50 -4.94
N GLN A 382 -6.44 1.79 -4.69
CA GLN A 382 -5.88 1.80 -3.34
C GLN A 382 -6.20 3.10 -2.58
N ASP A 383 -5.79 3.13 -1.33
CA ASP A 383 -5.88 4.26 -0.42
C ASP A 383 -5.15 5.49 -0.98
N PRO A 384 -5.67 6.73 -0.84
CA PRO A 384 -4.98 7.94 -1.28
C PRO A 384 -3.59 8.11 -0.69
N SER A 385 -3.37 7.75 0.59
CA SER A 385 -2.04 7.84 1.20
C SER A 385 -1.04 6.82 0.66
N PHE A 386 -1.49 5.68 0.13
CA PHE A 386 -0.62 4.78 -0.61
C PHE A 386 -0.18 5.40 -1.94
N MET A 387 -1.09 6.09 -2.65
CA MET A 387 -0.75 6.81 -3.88
C MET A 387 0.24 7.94 -3.61
N ASP A 388 0.01 8.72 -2.54
CA ASP A 388 0.93 9.76 -2.08
C ASP A 388 2.33 9.19 -1.75
N ALA A 389 2.39 8.03 -1.11
CA ALA A 389 3.64 7.33 -0.80
C ALA A 389 4.36 6.84 -2.07
N CYS A 390 3.64 6.34 -3.05
CA CYS A 390 4.21 5.90 -4.33
C CYS A 390 4.80 7.06 -5.14
N ASP A 391 4.18 8.25 -5.09
CA ASP A 391 4.75 9.47 -5.67
C ASP A 391 6.10 9.82 -5.03
N GLU A 392 6.20 9.72 -3.70
CA GLU A 392 7.41 10.06 -2.92
C GLU A 392 8.53 9.03 -3.10
N LEU A 393 8.18 7.76 -3.14
CA LEU A 393 9.15 6.65 -3.11
C LEU A 393 9.57 6.17 -4.50
N GLY A 394 8.93 6.69 -5.57
CA GLY A 394 9.26 6.30 -6.93
C GLY A 394 8.74 4.93 -7.30
N LEU A 395 7.44 4.69 -7.15
CA LEU A 395 6.76 3.49 -7.59
C LEU A 395 5.74 3.85 -8.67
N PHE A 396 5.85 3.29 -9.87
CA PHE A 396 4.76 3.37 -10.85
C PHE A 396 3.53 2.59 -10.38
N ILE A 397 2.36 3.03 -10.79
CA ILE A 397 1.09 2.39 -10.44
C ILE A 397 0.29 2.07 -11.70
N ILE A 398 -0.24 0.85 -11.74
CA ILE A 398 -1.36 0.44 -12.59
C ILE A 398 -2.61 0.48 -11.70
N VAL A 399 -3.54 1.40 -12.00
CA VAL A 399 -4.77 1.54 -11.21
C VAL A 399 -5.87 0.72 -11.85
N ALA A 400 -6.35 -0.31 -11.12
CA ALA A 400 -7.38 -1.20 -11.60
C ALA A 400 -8.79 -0.73 -11.23
N THR A 401 -9.74 -0.94 -12.14
CA THR A 401 -11.17 -0.82 -11.88
C THR A 401 -11.66 -2.03 -11.06
N PRO A 402 -12.54 -1.85 -10.04
CA PRO A 402 -12.99 -2.94 -9.19
C PRO A 402 -13.67 -4.05 -9.97
N GLY A 403 -13.16 -5.27 -9.88
CA GLY A 403 -13.79 -6.45 -10.48
C GLY A 403 -12.79 -7.56 -10.84
N TRP A 404 -13.24 -8.82 -10.69
CA TRP A 404 -12.44 -10.00 -10.98
C TRP A 404 -13.34 -11.17 -11.34
N GLN A 405 -13.13 -11.78 -12.53
CA GLN A 405 -13.83 -12.99 -13.03
C GLN A 405 -15.37 -12.93 -12.89
N TYR A 406 -15.96 -11.75 -13.12
CA TYR A 406 -17.40 -11.57 -13.01
C TYR A 406 -17.91 -10.53 -14.00
N TRP A 407 -18.95 -10.89 -14.72
CA TRP A 407 -19.71 -10.01 -15.61
C TRP A 407 -21.21 -10.18 -15.36
N ASN A 408 -21.90 -9.08 -15.08
CA ASN A 408 -23.36 -9.08 -14.99
C ASN A 408 -23.95 -8.55 -16.29
N LYS A 409 -24.89 -9.34 -16.87
CA LYS A 409 -25.59 -8.96 -18.13
C LYS A 409 -26.79 -8.04 -17.88
N ASP A 410 -27.11 -7.74 -16.62
CA ASP A 410 -28.22 -6.87 -16.26
C ASP A 410 -27.93 -5.44 -16.74
N LYS A 411 -28.95 -4.77 -17.28
CA LYS A 411 -28.83 -3.41 -17.80
C LYS A 411 -28.34 -2.44 -16.73
N GLY A 412 -27.31 -1.68 -17.07
CA GLY A 412 -26.72 -0.64 -16.20
C GLY A 412 -25.55 -1.14 -15.33
N TRP A 413 -25.17 -2.41 -15.40
CA TRP A 413 -23.94 -2.90 -14.77
C TRP A 413 -22.69 -2.25 -15.38
N ASP A 414 -22.61 -2.28 -16.69
CA ASP A 414 -21.54 -1.67 -17.49
C ASP A 414 -21.34 -0.18 -17.13
N GLU A 415 -22.43 0.57 -17.04
CA GLU A 415 -22.36 1.99 -16.69
C GLU A 415 -21.83 2.22 -15.26
N LYS A 416 -22.15 1.36 -14.27
CA LYS A 416 -21.57 1.43 -12.93
C LYS A 416 -20.06 1.18 -12.95
N VAL A 417 -19.59 0.26 -13.78
CA VAL A 417 -18.16 0.01 -13.97
C VAL A 417 -17.48 1.20 -14.63
N HIS A 418 -18.09 1.75 -15.68
CA HIS A 418 -17.60 2.93 -16.37
C HIS A 418 -17.57 4.18 -15.47
N GLU A 419 -18.54 4.35 -14.59
CA GLU A 419 -18.55 5.43 -13.59
C GLU A 419 -17.38 5.27 -12.60
N ASN A 420 -17.10 4.04 -12.13
CA ASN A 420 -15.92 3.78 -11.32
C ASN A 420 -14.64 4.17 -12.07
N THR A 421 -14.51 3.82 -13.35
CA THR A 421 -13.36 4.20 -14.17
C THR A 421 -13.19 5.72 -14.26
N ARG A 422 -14.28 6.48 -14.54
CA ARG A 422 -14.23 7.95 -14.55
C ARG A 422 -13.77 8.51 -13.22
N ASN A 423 -14.34 8.02 -12.13
CA ASN A 423 -14.05 8.52 -10.78
C ASN A 423 -12.63 8.16 -10.30
N ILE A 424 -12.11 7.00 -10.68
CA ILE A 424 -10.70 6.63 -10.47
C ILE A 424 -9.78 7.64 -11.15
N ILE A 425 -10.01 7.93 -12.44
CA ILE A 425 -9.18 8.87 -13.20
C ILE A 425 -9.26 10.27 -12.58
N ARG A 426 -10.43 10.77 -12.25
CA ARG A 426 -10.64 12.09 -11.65
C ARG A 426 -9.94 12.21 -10.27
N ARG A 427 -9.97 11.14 -9.47
CA ARG A 427 -9.29 11.09 -8.18
C ARG A 427 -7.76 11.09 -8.33
N ASP A 428 -7.23 10.26 -9.25
CA ASP A 428 -5.80 9.93 -9.26
C ASP A 428 -5.01 10.63 -10.40
N ARG A 429 -5.64 11.42 -11.26
CA ARG A 429 -5.04 12.02 -12.47
C ARG A 429 -3.84 12.93 -12.25
N ASN A 430 -3.66 13.47 -11.04
CA ASN A 430 -2.52 14.34 -10.72
C ASN A 430 -1.31 13.60 -10.15
N HIS A 431 -1.45 12.32 -9.77
CA HIS A 431 -0.36 11.51 -9.22
C HIS A 431 0.68 11.18 -10.31
N PRO A 432 1.96 11.58 -10.15
CA PRO A 432 3.00 11.22 -11.11
C PRO A 432 3.29 9.72 -11.15
N CYS A 433 2.99 8.98 -10.10
CA CYS A 433 3.16 7.54 -10.05
C CYS A 433 2.23 6.77 -11.00
N VAL A 434 1.07 7.31 -11.36
CA VAL A 434 0.14 6.60 -12.25
C VAL A 434 0.71 6.49 -13.66
N LEU A 435 1.00 5.27 -14.08
CA LEU A 435 1.52 4.94 -15.41
C LEU A 435 0.46 4.37 -16.34
N MET A 436 -0.41 3.52 -15.81
CA MET A 436 -1.45 2.85 -16.58
C MET A 436 -2.78 2.84 -15.83
N TRP A 437 -3.86 2.91 -16.59
CA TRP A 437 -5.21 2.58 -16.16
C TRP A 437 -5.54 1.16 -16.60
N GLU A 438 -6.15 0.37 -15.75
CA GLU A 438 -6.79 -0.89 -16.09
C GLU A 438 -8.31 -0.68 -16.03
N PRO A 439 -8.93 -0.14 -17.10
CA PRO A 439 -10.31 0.28 -17.09
C PRO A 439 -11.28 -0.88 -17.36
N ILE A 440 -10.76 -2.08 -17.48
CA ILE A 440 -11.47 -3.34 -17.69
C ILE A 440 -11.52 -4.15 -16.38
N LEU A 441 -12.21 -5.26 -16.41
CA LEU A 441 -12.31 -6.17 -15.27
C LEU A 441 -11.34 -7.34 -15.44
N ASN A 442 -10.52 -7.58 -14.41
CA ASN A 442 -9.51 -8.64 -14.45
C ASN A 442 -10.13 -10.01 -14.74
N GLU A 443 -9.49 -10.79 -15.65
CA GLU A 443 -9.89 -12.17 -15.98
C GLU A 443 -11.38 -12.34 -16.29
N THR A 444 -11.99 -11.34 -16.88
CA THR A 444 -13.43 -11.30 -17.11
C THR A 444 -13.74 -11.35 -18.60
N ARG A 445 -14.69 -12.18 -19.00
CA ARG A 445 -15.24 -12.18 -20.36
C ARG A 445 -16.36 -11.15 -20.47
N TYR A 446 -16.05 -9.98 -20.94
CA TYR A 446 -16.96 -8.85 -21.16
C TYR A 446 -17.19 -8.64 -22.65
N PRO A 447 -18.28 -7.94 -23.06
CA PRO A 447 -18.49 -7.55 -24.45
C PRO A 447 -17.39 -6.61 -24.96
N GLU A 448 -17.02 -6.73 -26.22
CA GLU A 448 -16.05 -5.84 -26.88
C GLU A 448 -16.42 -4.36 -26.74
N GLU A 449 -17.70 -4.05 -26.93
CA GLU A 449 -18.22 -2.68 -26.80
C GLU A 449 -17.92 -2.06 -25.43
N PHE A 450 -18.04 -2.85 -24.36
CA PHE A 450 -17.70 -2.40 -22.99
C PHE A 450 -16.23 -1.95 -22.91
N ALA A 451 -15.32 -2.77 -23.41
CA ALA A 451 -13.89 -2.46 -23.35
C ALA A 451 -13.51 -1.27 -24.24
N LEU A 452 -14.10 -1.15 -25.42
CA LEU A 452 -13.89 0.00 -26.31
C LEU A 452 -14.42 1.31 -25.68
N GLN A 453 -15.56 1.25 -25.00
CA GLN A 453 -16.09 2.39 -24.26
C GLN A 453 -15.22 2.74 -23.03
N ALA A 454 -14.75 1.74 -22.28
CA ALA A 454 -13.82 1.94 -21.16
C ALA A 454 -12.51 2.61 -21.62
N LEU A 455 -11.95 2.18 -22.75
CA LEU A 455 -10.79 2.83 -23.37
C LEU A 455 -11.09 4.28 -23.76
N GLN A 456 -12.26 4.54 -24.37
CA GLN A 456 -12.65 5.90 -24.76
C GLN A 456 -12.77 6.81 -23.54
N ILE A 457 -13.34 6.32 -22.43
CA ILE A 457 -13.43 7.05 -21.16
C ILE A 457 -12.04 7.47 -20.66
N THR A 458 -11.04 6.60 -20.74
CA THR A 458 -9.67 6.97 -20.30
C THR A 458 -9.10 8.12 -21.14
N LYS A 459 -9.41 8.16 -22.45
CA LYS A 459 -8.98 9.22 -23.37
C LYS A 459 -9.73 10.52 -23.11
N ASP A 460 -11.02 10.44 -22.85
CA ASP A 460 -11.87 11.62 -22.63
C ASP A 460 -11.58 12.28 -21.28
N GLU A 461 -11.37 11.48 -20.19
CA GLU A 461 -11.06 12.01 -18.87
C GLU A 461 -9.63 12.58 -18.75
N TYR A 462 -8.70 12.15 -19.63
CA TYR A 462 -7.34 12.70 -19.71
C TYR A 462 -6.95 12.98 -21.18
N PRO A 463 -7.45 14.06 -21.81
CA PRO A 463 -7.27 14.32 -23.24
C PRO A 463 -5.93 14.98 -23.62
N TYR A 464 -4.98 15.05 -22.67
CA TYR A 464 -3.72 15.78 -22.85
C TYR A 464 -2.55 14.83 -23.18
N PRO A 465 -1.43 15.36 -23.73
CA PRO A 465 -0.20 14.60 -23.94
C PRO A 465 0.35 14.01 -22.62
N TYR A 466 1.16 12.96 -22.75
CA TYR A 466 1.80 12.24 -21.61
C TYR A 466 0.80 11.72 -20.58
N ARG A 467 -0.42 11.44 -21.02
CA ARG A 467 -1.44 10.78 -20.19
C ARG A 467 -1.03 9.35 -19.83
N PRO A 468 -1.46 8.81 -18.68
CA PRO A 468 -1.41 7.38 -18.43
C PRO A 468 -2.15 6.61 -19.55
N VAL A 469 -1.55 5.50 -19.98
CA VAL A 469 -2.14 4.65 -21.02
C VAL A 469 -3.12 3.64 -20.45
N ALA A 470 -3.88 2.98 -21.31
CA ALA A 470 -4.78 1.91 -20.92
C ALA A 470 -4.16 0.54 -21.19
N ALA A 471 -4.36 -0.40 -20.23
CA ALA A 471 -3.96 -1.79 -20.38
C ALA A 471 -5.18 -2.71 -20.49
N ALA A 472 -5.11 -3.72 -21.35
CA ALA A 472 -6.18 -4.69 -21.60
C ALA A 472 -5.76 -6.11 -21.29
N ASP A 473 -6.73 -6.87 -20.78
CA ASP A 473 -6.62 -8.32 -20.68
C ASP A 473 -6.86 -9.00 -22.06
N VAL A 474 -6.03 -9.96 -22.39
CA VAL A 474 -6.10 -10.69 -23.67
C VAL A 474 -7.29 -11.64 -23.79
N HIS A 475 -7.99 -11.94 -22.69
CA HIS A 475 -9.13 -12.85 -22.71
C HIS A 475 -10.34 -12.33 -23.50
N SER A 476 -10.34 -11.03 -23.85
CA SER A 476 -11.38 -10.43 -24.66
C SER A 476 -10.93 -10.32 -26.10
N ALA A 477 -11.47 -11.16 -26.96
CA ALA A 477 -11.19 -11.12 -28.39
C ALA A 477 -11.54 -9.74 -28.99
N GLY A 478 -10.68 -9.24 -29.90
CA GLY A 478 -10.92 -8.02 -30.66
C GLY A 478 -10.56 -6.72 -29.99
N VAL A 479 -10.23 -6.68 -28.68
CA VAL A 479 -9.93 -5.41 -27.99
C VAL A 479 -8.43 -5.13 -27.84
N ALA A 480 -7.59 -6.17 -27.83
CA ALA A 480 -6.15 -6.02 -27.61
C ALA A 480 -5.48 -5.04 -28.57
N GLU A 481 -5.87 -5.05 -29.84
CA GLU A 481 -5.30 -4.18 -30.89
C GLU A 481 -5.60 -2.68 -30.72
N HIS A 482 -6.57 -2.32 -29.87
CA HIS A 482 -6.96 -0.94 -29.60
C HIS A 482 -6.27 -0.31 -28.39
N TYR A 483 -5.74 -1.15 -27.49
CA TYR A 483 -5.11 -0.72 -26.24
C TYR A 483 -3.60 -0.49 -26.43
N ASP A 484 -3.02 0.39 -25.63
CA ASP A 484 -1.60 0.75 -25.70
C ASP A 484 -0.70 -0.36 -25.13
N VAL A 485 -1.17 -1.06 -24.08
CA VAL A 485 -0.50 -2.18 -23.43
C VAL A 485 -1.44 -3.37 -23.38
N VAL A 486 -0.91 -4.55 -23.63
CA VAL A 486 -1.66 -5.80 -23.60
C VAL A 486 -1.04 -6.74 -22.57
N TYR A 487 -1.86 -7.35 -21.74
CA TYR A 487 -1.41 -8.35 -20.81
C TYR A 487 -1.12 -9.67 -21.52
N GLY A 488 0.11 -10.17 -21.32
CA GLY A 488 0.59 -11.39 -21.91
C GLY A 488 1.68 -12.05 -21.06
N TRP A 489 2.10 -13.23 -21.45
CA TRP A 489 3.12 -14.01 -20.78
C TRP A 489 4.44 -13.94 -21.53
N PRO A 490 5.58 -13.98 -20.84
CA PRO A 490 6.86 -14.13 -21.50
C PRO A 490 6.92 -15.48 -22.22
N GLY A 491 7.50 -15.48 -23.42
CA GLY A 491 7.71 -16.67 -24.21
C GLY A 491 8.64 -16.36 -25.38
N ASP A 492 9.32 -17.37 -25.89
CA ASP A 492 10.31 -17.21 -26.97
C ASP A 492 9.71 -16.60 -28.25
N ASP A 493 8.43 -16.85 -28.50
CA ASP A 493 7.72 -16.41 -29.68
C ASP A 493 6.62 -15.38 -29.38
N PHE A 494 6.56 -14.85 -28.16
CA PHE A 494 5.52 -13.92 -27.68
C PHE A 494 4.09 -14.42 -27.86
N LYS A 495 3.88 -15.71 -27.95
CA LYS A 495 2.52 -16.25 -27.99
C LYS A 495 1.81 -16.00 -26.71
N ILE A 496 0.59 -15.53 -26.83
CA ILE A 496 -0.31 -15.47 -25.71
C ILE A 496 -0.70 -16.91 -25.34
N ARG A 497 -0.82 -17.18 -24.04
CA ARG A 497 -1.07 -18.52 -23.49
C ARG A 497 -2.21 -19.29 -24.16
N ASN A 498 -3.25 -18.59 -24.61
CA ASN A 498 -4.39 -19.18 -25.30
C ASN A 498 -4.25 -19.24 -26.83
N GLY A 499 -3.11 -18.84 -27.40
CA GLY A 499 -2.85 -18.86 -28.83
C GLY A 499 -3.65 -17.82 -29.65
N GLN A 500 -4.40 -16.95 -29.01
CA GLN A 500 -5.27 -16.00 -29.72
C GLN A 500 -4.53 -14.74 -30.18
N TRP A 501 -3.39 -14.43 -29.58
CA TRP A 501 -2.62 -13.24 -29.92
C TRP A 501 -1.12 -13.48 -29.79
N SER A 502 -0.30 -12.96 -30.68
CA SER A 502 1.15 -12.94 -30.58
C SER A 502 1.71 -11.66 -31.16
N ALA A 503 2.91 -11.28 -30.76
CA ALA A 503 3.61 -10.13 -31.31
C ALA A 503 3.78 -10.24 -32.84
N ASP A 504 3.92 -11.46 -33.36
CA ASP A 504 4.05 -11.72 -34.80
C ASP A 504 2.70 -11.63 -35.54
N ASN A 505 1.58 -11.68 -34.85
CA ASN A 505 0.23 -11.64 -35.41
C ASN A 505 -0.33 -10.24 -35.61
N GLY A 506 0.48 -9.23 -35.63
CA GLY A 506 0.05 -7.95 -36.14
C GLY A 506 -0.20 -6.84 -35.12
N SER A 507 0.27 -6.97 -33.89
CA SER A 507 0.31 -5.82 -32.98
C SER A 507 1.74 -5.36 -32.67
N PRO A 508 2.53 -4.98 -33.69
CA PRO A 508 3.89 -4.49 -33.44
C PRO A 508 3.91 -3.13 -32.70
N GLN A 509 2.74 -2.52 -32.50
CA GLN A 509 2.59 -1.22 -31.86
C GLN A 509 2.25 -1.28 -30.38
N GLN A 510 1.76 -2.42 -29.88
CA GLN A 510 1.46 -2.62 -28.46
C GLN A 510 2.70 -3.10 -27.71
N CYS A 511 2.85 -2.63 -26.46
CA CYS A 511 3.75 -3.26 -25.50
C CYS A 511 3.04 -4.41 -24.78
N ILE A 512 3.82 -5.40 -24.35
CA ILE A 512 3.32 -6.56 -23.60
C ILE A 512 3.79 -6.45 -22.14
N PHE A 513 2.89 -6.72 -21.22
CA PHE A 513 3.17 -6.71 -19.79
C PHE A 513 2.55 -7.96 -19.12
N THR A 514 3.28 -8.64 -18.24
CA THR A 514 2.73 -9.73 -17.44
C THR A 514 2.10 -9.15 -16.18
N ARG A 515 0.76 -9.10 -16.14
CA ARG A 515 0.05 -8.54 -14.99
C ARG A 515 0.31 -9.29 -13.68
N GLU A 516 0.53 -10.61 -13.77
CA GLU A 516 0.77 -11.51 -12.64
C GLU A 516 1.77 -12.59 -13.03
N PHE A 517 2.87 -12.75 -12.29
CA PHE A 517 3.82 -13.84 -12.46
C PHE A 517 4.20 -14.43 -11.12
N GLY A 518 4.77 -15.62 -11.13
CA GLY A 518 5.13 -16.35 -9.92
C GLY A 518 3.91 -16.96 -9.22
N GLU A 519 2.75 -16.90 -9.85
CA GLU A 519 1.56 -17.59 -9.41
C GLU A 519 1.52 -18.98 -10.04
N LEU A 520 1.73 -20.00 -9.22
CA LEU A 520 1.36 -21.37 -9.55
C LEU A 520 0.05 -21.63 -8.83
N VAL A 521 -1.05 -21.54 -9.56
CA VAL A 521 -2.40 -21.74 -9.02
C VAL A 521 -2.75 -23.20 -9.17
N ASP A 522 -2.08 -24.07 -8.45
CA ASP A 522 -2.49 -25.46 -8.34
C ASP A 522 -2.91 -25.87 -6.92
N ASP A 523 -3.37 -24.88 -6.14
CA ASP A 523 -4.01 -25.12 -4.83
C ASP A 523 -5.14 -26.14 -4.89
N TRP A 524 -5.73 -26.28 -6.08
CA TRP A 524 -6.85 -27.17 -6.34
C TRP A 524 -6.43 -28.64 -6.42
N TYR A 525 -5.21 -28.91 -6.93
CA TYR A 525 -4.75 -30.26 -7.26
C TYR A 525 -3.54 -30.71 -6.44
N ALA A 526 -2.70 -29.78 -6.02
CA ALA A 526 -1.51 -30.06 -5.24
C ALA A 526 -1.41 -29.10 -4.07
N HIS A 527 -1.48 -29.62 -2.86
CA HIS A 527 -1.27 -28.83 -1.64
C HIS A 527 0.17 -28.33 -1.48
N ASN A 528 1.07 -28.71 -2.37
CA ASN A 528 2.51 -28.41 -2.36
C ASN A 528 2.88 -27.50 -3.51
N ASN A 529 2.40 -26.28 -3.48
CA ASN A 529 2.76 -25.28 -4.46
C ASN A 529 4.14 -24.67 -4.13
N LEU A 530 5.05 -24.64 -5.10
CA LEU A 530 6.42 -24.13 -4.93
C LEU A 530 6.46 -22.64 -4.53
N ASN A 531 5.43 -21.88 -4.86
CA ASN A 531 5.35 -20.45 -4.55
C ASN A 531 4.63 -20.14 -3.24
N ARG A 532 4.25 -21.15 -2.47
CA ARG A 532 3.61 -21.00 -1.15
C ARG A 532 4.58 -21.36 -0.05
N ALA A 533 4.79 -20.45 0.87
CA ALA A 533 5.59 -20.70 2.06
C ALA A 533 5.13 -19.84 3.22
N SER A 534 4.48 -20.43 4.22
CA SER A 534 4.32 -19.78 5.51
C SER A 534 5.69 -19.69 6.22
N ARG A 535 5.96 -18.62 6.95
CA ARG A 535 7.15 -18.52 7.81
C ARG A 535 7.20 -19.65 8.85
N SER A 536 6.05 -20.10 9.33
CA SER A 536 5.93 -21.19 10.29
C SER A 536 6.45 -22.54 9.76
N TRP A 537 6.54 -22.72 8.43
CA TRP A 537 7.06 -23.94 7.82
C TRP A 537 8.60 -24.00 7.79
N GLY A 538 9.27 -22.87 8.03
CA GLY A 538 10.72 -22.80 8.20
C GLY A 538 11.50 -22.54 6.92
N GLU A 539 12.81 -22.78 6.99
CA GLU A 539 13.83 -22.39 6.01
C GLU A 539 13.60 -22.97 4.61
N ARG A 540 13.44 -24.29 4.51
CA ARG A 540 13.39 -24.97 3.20
C ARG A 540 12.21 -24.56 2.33
N PRO A 541 10.97 -24.49 2.83
CA PRO A 541 9.84 -23.97 2.04
C PRO A 541 10.04 -22.52 1.59
N MET A 542 10.55 -21.65 2.45
CA MET A 542 10.84 -20.25 2.09
C MET A 542 11.95 -20.14 1.03
N LEU A 543 12.98 -20.97 1.11
CA LEU A 543 14.03 -21.03 0.09
C LEU A 543 13.49 -21.59 -1.24
N THR A 544 12.66 -22.62 -1.19
CA THR A 544 11.98 -23.18 -2.38
C THR A 544 11.14 -22.12 -3.07
N GLN A 545 10.34 -21.35 -2.31
CA GLN A 545 9.57 -20.22 -2.82
C GLN A 545 10.49 -19.19 -3.50
N ALA A 546 11.55 -18.77 -2.81
CA ALA A 546 12.51 -17.79 -3.34
C ALA A 546 13.13 -18.26 -4.66
N MET A 547 13.52 -19.53 -4.75
CA MET A 547 14.12 -20.11 -5.97
C MET A 547 13.12 -20.26 -7.11
N SER A 548 11.86 -20.55 -6.82
CA SER A 548 10.78 -20.59 -7.83
C SER A 548 10.49 -19.19 -8.38
N LEU A 549 10.35 -18.19 -7.51
CA LEU A 549 10.17 -16.79 -7.90
C LEU A 549 11.40 -16.24 -8.63
N TYR A 550 12.60 -16.64 -8.24
CA TYR A 550 13.82 -16.31 -8.96
C TYR A 550 13.77 -16.75 -10.42
N ARG A 551 13.37 -18.00 -10.70
CA ARG A 551 13.23 -18.52 -12.06
C ARG A 551 12.23 -17.72 -12.87
N SER A 552 11.03 -17.49 -12.33
CA SER A 552 9.99 -16.68 -13.00
C SER A 552 10.47 -15.26 -13.29
N THR A 553 11.23 -14.65 -12.36
CA THR A 553 11.80 -13.31 -12.56
C THR A 553 12.86 -13.32 -13.68
N GLN A 554 13.70 -14.35 -13.74
CA GLN A 554 14.69 -14.48 -14.81
C GLN A 554 14.03 -14.64 -16.20
N GLU A 555 12.87 -15.31 -16.29
CA GLU A 555 12.09 -15.40 -17.53
C GLU A 555 11.70 -14.02 -18.07
N LEU A 556 11.32 -13.09 -17.19
CA LEU A 556 11.03 -11.70 -17.61
C LEU A 556 12.23 -11.01 -18.26
N PHE A 557 13.45 -11.26 -17.75
CA PHE A 557 14.67 -10.62 -18.28
C PHE A 557 15.17 -11.21 -19.60
N HIS A 558 14.71 -12.41 -19.98
CA HIS A 558 15.08 -13.04 -21.25
C HIS A 558 14.18 -12.63 -22.43
N THR A 559 13.21 -11.75 -22.21
CA THR A 559 12.29 -11.29 -23.24
C THR A 559 12.84 -10.14 -24.08
N THR A 560 12.21 -9.87 -25.22
CA THR A 560 12.62 -8.78 -26.13
C THR A 560 12.00 -7.44 -25.72
N GLY A 561 12.36 -6.39 -26.45
CA GLY A 561 11.95 -5.01 -26.17
C GLY A 561 10.47 -4.74 -26.15
N GLN A 562 9.62 -5.52 -26.86
CA GLN A 562 8.18 -5.40 -26.85
C GLN A 562 7.59 -5.79 -25.48
N PHE A 563 8.25 -6.70 -24.77
CA PHE A 563 7.90 -7.12 -23.44
C PHE A 563 8.52 -6.17 -22.43
N ILE A 564 7.71 -5.43 -21.69
CA ILE A 564 8.16 -4.32 -20.83
C ILE A 564 8.24 -4.66 -19.35
N GLY A 565 7.84 -5.87 -18.93
CA GLY A 565 7.96 -6.32 -17.54
C GLY A 565 6.76 -7.04 -17.00
N GLY A 566 6.66 -7.10 -15.66
CA GLY A 566 5.55 -7.78 -14.99
C GLY A 566 5.49 -7.54 -13.49
N CYS A 567 4.35 -7.91 -12.89
CA CYS A 567 4.08 -7.84 -11.46
C CYS A 567 3.99 -9.24 -10.85
N GLN A 568 4.74 -9.46 -9.77
CA GLN A 568 4.70 -10.71 -9.00
C GLN A 568 3.34 -10.82 -8.28
N TRP A 569 2.75 -12.00 -8.30
CA TRP A 569 1.63 -12.35 -7.47
C TRP A 569 2.11 -13.16 -6.27
N HIS A 570 2.09 -12.66 -5.09
CA HIS A 570 1.67 -11.41 -4.49
C HIS A 570 2.71 -11.03 -3.41
N PRO A 571 2.99 -9.77 -3.07
CA PRO A 571 4.11 -9.43 -2.17
C PRO A 571 3.82 -9.71 -0.69
N PHE A 572 2.55 -9.74 -0.28
CA PHE A 572 2.13 -9.95 1.10
C PHE A 572 1.22 -11.16 1.22
N ASP A 573 1.35 -11.95 2.28
CA ASP A 573 0.35 -12.96 2.59
C ASP A 573 -0.99 -12.27 2.87
N HIS A 574 -2.09 -12.78 2.30
CA HIS A 574 -3.39 -12.13 2.36
C HIS A 574 -4.55 -13.11 2.56
N GLN A 575 -5.70 -12.58 3.00
CA GLN A 575 -6.94 -13.31 3.19
C GLN A 575 -7.61 -13.64 1.85
N ARG A 576 -8.22 -14.83 1.77
CA ARG A 576 -8.94 -15.31 0.58
C ARG A 576 -10.37 -15.65 0.92
N GLY A 577 -11.27 -15.48 -0.03
CA GLY A 577 -12.68 -15.90 0.14
C GLY A 577 -12.88 -17.38 -0.09
N TYR A 578 -12.39 -17.92 -1.20
CA TYR A 578 -12.69 -19.29 -1.64
C TYR A 578 -11.85 -20.38 -0.95
N HIS A 579 -10.73 -20.04 -0.32
CA HIS A 579 -9.82 -21.02 0.28
C HIS A 579 -9.74 -20.87 1.79
N PRO A 580 -9.75 -21.98 2.58
CA PRO A 580 -9.70 -21.92 4.04
C PRO A 580 -8.36 -21.39 4.59
N ASP A 581 -7.30 -21.51 3.80
CA ASP A 581 -5.98 -20.99 4.14
C ASP A 581 -5.74 -19.65 3.49
N PRO A 582 -5.01 -18.72 4.14
CA PRO A 582 -4.51 -17.52 3.51
C PRO A 582 -3.62 -17.82 2.31
N TYR A 583 -3.45 -16.84 1.45
CA TYR A 583 -2.42 -16.91 0.41
C TYR A 583 -1.03 -16.73 1.03
N TRP A 584 -0.23 -17.75 1.05
CA TRP A 584 1.15 -17.70 1.59
C TRP A 584 2.22 -17.47 0.50
N GLY A 585 1.85 -16.91 -0.62
CA GLY A 585 2.76 -16.58 -1.73
C GLY A 585 3.55 -15.30 -1.54
N GLY A 586 3.35 -14.59 -0.43
CA GLY A 586 4.02 -13.32 -0.16
C GLY A 586 5.54 -13.44 -0.01
N ILE A 587 6.25 -12.38 -0.36
CA ILE A 587 7.67 -12.19 0.01
C ILE A 587 7.80 -11.63 1.43
N TYR A 588 6.67 -11.19 1.97
CA TYR A 588 6.43 -10.85 3.36
C TYR A 588 5.21 -11.63 3.87
N ASP A 589 5.18 -11.92 5.18
CA ASP A 589 3.99 -12.46 5.81
C ASP A 589 2.89 -11.39 6.03
N ALA A 590 1.75 -11.77 6.61
CA ALA A 590 0.64 -10.86 6.86
C ALA A 590 0.99 -9.70 7.82
N PHE A 591 2.01 -9.83 8.66
CA PHE A 591 2.56 -8.78 9.54
C PHE A 591 3.68 -7.99 8.89
N ARG A 592 3.99 -8.24 7.63
CA ARG A 592 5.09 -7.63 6.87
C ARG A 592 6.48 -8.04 7.36
N GLN A 593 6.63 -9.20 8.02
CA GLN A 593 7.95 -9.76 8.29
C GLN A 593 8.49 -10.45 7.03
N LYS A 594 9.78 -10.24 6.76
CA LYS A 594 10.45 -10.76 5.56
C LYS A 594 10.45 -12.28 5.50
N LYS A 595 10.30 -12.81 4.30
CA LYS A 595 10.63 -14.17 3.92
C LYS A 595 11.89 -14.16 3.04
N THR A 596 12.50 -15.32 2.80
CA THR A 596 13.73 -15.45 1.97
C THR A 596 13.60 -14.82 0.57
N ALA A 597 12.40 -14.85 0.00
CA ALA A 597 12.14 -14.27 -1.31
C ALA A 597 12.31 -12.73 -1.37
N PHE A 598 12.20 -12.01 -0.23
CA PHE A 598 12.54 -10.59 -0.18
C PHE A 598 14.01 -10.36 -0.53
N ASP A 599 14.92 -11.10 0.09
CA ASP A 599 16.36 -10.94 -0.12
C ASP A 599 16.74 -11.29 -1.58
N MET A 600 16.07 -12.28 -2.16
CA MET A 600 16.21 -12.62 -3.58
C MET A 600 15.83 -11.44 -4.48
N PHE A 601 14.63 -10.86 -4.30
CA PHE A 601 14.20 -9.73 -5.13
C PHE A 601 15.11 -8.51 -4.94
N ALA A 602 15.47 -8.18 -3.72
CA ALA A 602 16.37 -7.07 -3.43
C ALA A 602 17.73 -7.24 -4.14
N ALA A 603 18.31 -8.43 -4.08
CA ALA A 603 19.59 -8.73 -4.74
C ALA A 603 19.50 -8.74 -6.28
N VAL A 604 18.36 -9.17 -6.85
CA VAL A 604 18.18 -9.25 -8.32
C VAL A 604 17.83 -7.89 -8.92
N LEU A 605 17.07 -7.05 -8.22
CA LEU A 605 16.47 -5.83 -8.77
C LEU A 605 17.22 -4.54 -8.41
N GLN A 606 17.86 -4.48 -7.24
CA GLN A 606 18.56 -3.27 -6.82
C GLN A 606 19.97 -3.19 -7.44
N GLN A 607 20.37 -1.96 -7.79
CA GLN A 607 21.72 -1.71 -8.26
C GLN A 607 22.70 -1.63 -7.08
N PRO A 608 23.91 -2.22 -7.21
CA PRO A 608 24.89 -2.18 -6.13
C PRO A 608 25.36 -0.76 -5.77
N THR A 609 25.20 0.21 -6.67
CA THR A 609 25.46 1.63 -6.44
C THR A 609 24.43 2.28 -5.51
N GLU A 610 23.22 1.73 -5.39
CA GLU A 610 22.21 2.16 -4.43
C GLU A 610 22.44 1.49 -3.08
N GLN A 611 22.59 0.17 -3.09
CA GLN A 611 22.88 -0.64 -1.92
C GLN A 611 23.56 -1.94 -2.32
N ALA A 612 24.77 -2.17 -1.82
CA ALA A 612 25.44 -3.47 -1.96
C ALA A 612 24.78 -4.49 -1.01
N ILE A 613 24.42 -5.65 -1.56
CA ILE A 613 23.67 -6.69 -0.86
C ILE A 613 24.46 -8.00 -0.88
N VAL A 614 24.53 -8.65 0.27
CA VAL A 614 24.85 -10.06 0.44
C VAL A 614 23.91 -10.63 1.50
N ALA A 615 23.13 -11.66 1.15
CA ALA A 615 22.12 -12.24 2.02
C ALA A 615 22.22 -13.77 2.04
N ILE A 616 22.59 -14.33 3.20
CA ILE A 616 22.75 -15.77 3.40
C ILE A 616 21.38 -16.41 3.62
N ALA A 617 20.88 -17.18 2.68
CA ALA A 617 19.63 -17.94 2.79
C ALA A 617 19.88 -19.32 3.43
N HIS A 618 20.45 -19.32 4.63
CA HIS A 618 20.81 -20.55 5.37
C HIS A 618 20.86 -20.25 6.88
N GLU A 619 20.19 -21.04 7.71
CA GLU A 619 20.08 -20.78 9.16
C GLU A 619 20.92 -21.72 10.04
N MET A 620 21.74 -22.55 9.42
CA MET A 620 22.69 -23.44 10.12
C MET A 620 22.02 -24.38 11.15
N THR A 621 20.81 -24.85 10.84
CA THR A 621 20.08 -25.82 11.68
C THR A 621 20.29 -27.25 11.19
N GLN A 622 19.83 -28.24 11.94
CA GLN A 622 19.85 -29.65 11.48
C GLN A 622 18.93 -29.92 10.28
N PHE A 623 18.06 -28.93 9.90
CA PHE A 623 17.15 -29.03 8.76
C PHE A 623 17.65 -28.23 7.55
N SER A 624 18.73 -27.48 7.72
CA SER A 624 19.32 -26.67 6.64
C SER A 624 19.95 -27.58 5.55
N GLU A 625 19.91 -27.10 4.31
CA GLU A 625 20.49 -27.79 3.15
C GLU A 625 22.03 -27.90 3.29
N LYS A 626 22.64 -28.84 2.56
CA LYS A 626 24.09 -28.88 2.44
C LYS A 626 24.65 -27.77 1.56
N ASP A 627 23.87 -27.34 0.60
CA ASP A 627 24.18 -26.22 -0.27
C ASP A 627 23.89 -24.90 0.45
N ILE A 628 24.80 -23.96 0.43
CA ILE A 628 24.61 -22.63 0.96
C ILE A 628 24.23 -21.70 -0.19
N THR A 629 22.98 -21.23 -0.18
CA THR A 629 22.47 -20.25 -1.12
C THR A 629 22.68 -18.84 -0.59
N ILE A 630 23.22 -17.95 -1.42
CA ILE A 630 23.43 -16.54 -1.08
C ILE A 630 22.87 -15.68 -2.22
N PHE A 631 22.05 -14.70 -1.88
CA PHE A 631 21.60 -13.68 -2.82
C PHE A 631 22.48 -12.45 -2.70
N SER A 632 22.97 -11.93 -3.85
CA SER A 632 23.88 -10.79 -3.86
C SER A 632 23.81 -10.04 -5.18
N ASN A 633 23.96 -8.72 -5.15
CA ASN A 633 24.13 -7.88 -6.34
C ASN A 633 25.60 -7.45 -6.57
N CYS A 634 26.55 -8.04 -5.83
CA CYS A 634 27.98 -7.81 -5.99
C CYS A 634 28.56 -8.62 -7.19
N ASP A 635 29.83 -8.39 -7.56
CA ASP A 635 30.51 -9.14 -8.63
C ASP A 635 30.79 -10.59 -8.21
N SER A 636 31.17 -10.76 -6.94
CA SER A 636 31.47 -12.08 -6.36
C SER A 636 31.21 -12.08 -4.86
N VAL A 637 31.08 -13.29 -4.31
CA VAL A 637 30.92 -13.51 -2.86
C VAL A 637 32.06 -14.40 -2.37
N ARG A 638 32.72 -13.97 -1.29
CA ARG A 638 33.61 -14.80 -0.47
C ARG A 638 32.85 -15.36 0.71
N LEU A 639 32.80 -16.69 0.81
CA LEU A 639 32.20 -17.39 1.95
C LEU A 639 33.34 -17.99 2.80
N THR A 640 33.32 -17.71 4.08
CA THR A 640 34.30 -18.21 5.07
C THR A 640 33.58 -18.89 6.22
N MET A 641 34.07 -20.03 6.65
CA MET A 641 33.55 -20.83 7.75
C MET A 641 34.70 -21.42 8.58
N TYR A 642 34.38 -21.92 9.81
CA TYR A 642 35.30 -22.63 10.70
C TYR A 642 36.58 -21.85 10.97
N ASP A 643 36.43 -20.58 11.44
CA ASP A 643 37.52 -19.65 11.72
C ASP A 643 38.49 -19.45 10.53
N GLY A 644 37.99 -19.64 9.31
CA GLY A 644 38.78 -19.49 8.07
C GLY A 644 39.39 -20.78 7.52
N GLU A 645 39.16 -21.92 8.18
CA GLU A 645 39.61 -23.21 7.61
C GLU A 645 38.95 -23.51 6.26
N HIS A 646 37.70 -23.12 6.08
CA HIS A 646 36.99 -23.19 4.79
C HIS A 646 36.79 -21.79 4.23
N CYS A 647 37.24 -21.58 2.99
CA CYS A 647 37.12 -20.31 2.29
C CYS A 647 36.91 -20.55 0.80
N TRP A 648 35.83 -20.04 0.29
CA TRP A 648 35.45 -20.11 -1.14
C TRP A 648 35.22 -18.71 -1.67
N VAL A 649 35.52 -18.50 -2.95
CA VAL A 649 35.14 -17.29 -3.69
C VAL A 649 34.47 -17.72 -4.99
N GLN A 650 33.26 -17.23 -5.25
CA GLN A 650 32.49 -17.49 -6.45
C GLN A 650 31.92 -16.23 -7.07
N PRO A 651 31.82 -16.14 -8.40
CA PRO A 651 31.12 -15.06 -9.06
C PRO A 651 29.62 -15.12 -8.76
N VAL A 652 28.97 -13.97 -8.73
CA VAL A 652 27.51 -13.87 -8.64
C VAL A 652 26.95 -13.97 -10.06
N GLU A 653 25.99 -14.87 -10.27
CA GLU A 653 25.27 -14.99 -11.53
C GLU A 653 23.84 -14.49 -11.36
N LYS A 654 23.53 -13.32 -11.94
CA LYS A 654 22.19 -12.75 -11.95
C LYS A 654 21.54 -12.62 -10.54
N GLY A 655 22.32 -12.22 -9.57
CA GLY A 655 21.83 -12.04 -8.18
C GLY A 655 21.94 -13.28 -7.29
N LEU A 656 22.49 -14.39 -7.76
CA LEU A 656 22.54 -15.67 -7.05
C LEU A 656 23.93 -16.28 -7.06
N VAL A 657 24.32 -16.88 -5.94
CA VAL A 657 25.46 -17.77 -5.82
C VAL A 657 25.11 -18.96 -4.94
N VAL A 658 25.57 -20.16 -5.29
CA VAL A 658 25.35 -21.40 -4.52
C VAL A 658 26.68 -22.09 -4.27
N PHE A 659 27.05 -22.22 -2.99
CA PHE A 659 28.20 -23.00 -2.56
C PHE A 659 27.76 -24.44 -2.31
N ARG A 660 28.14 -25.36 -3.22
CA ARG A 660 27.69 -26.75 -3.19
C ARG A 660 28.39 -27.54 -2.08
N ASP A 661 27.62 -28.39 -1.37
CA ASP A 661 28.11 -29.26 -0.28
C ASP A 661 28.98 -28.51 0.76
N ALA A 662 28.72 -27.21 0.97
CA ALA A 662 29.51 -26.37 1.85
C ALA A 662 29.10 -26.44 3.33
N TRP A 663 27.99 -27.10 3.66
CA TRP A 663 27.49 -27.27 5.00
C TRP A 663 27.19 -28.72 5.33
N ASP A 664 27.69 -29.15 6.51
CA ASP A 664 27.28 -30.42 7.14
C ASP A 664 27.05 -30.16 8.64
N PHE A 665 25.85 -30.49 9.12
CA PHE A 665 25.51 -30.28 10.53
C PHE A 665 26.43 -31.04 11.51
N PHE A 666 26.82 -32.28 11.17
CA PHE A 666 27.66 -33.08 12.04
C PHE A 666 29.12 -32.60 12.04
N GLU A 667 29.61 -32.12 10.89
CA GLU A 667 30.92 -31.49 10.80
C GLU A 667 30.94 -30.23 11.67
N ALA A 668 29.99 -29.31 11.50
CA ALA A 668 29.87 -28.10 12.30
C ALA A 668 29.80 -28.41 13.81
N ARG A 669 28.98 -29.40 14.19
CA ARG A 669 28.88 -29.84 15.57
C ARG A 669 30.23 -30.36 16.11
N ASN A 670 30.92 -31.21 15.36
CA ASN A 670 32.22 -31.78 15.77
C ASN A 670 33.29 -30.70 15.87
N HIS A 671 33.32 -29.76 14.90
CA HIS A 671 34.25 -28.63 14.94
C HIS A 671 34.03 -27.78 16.19
N SER A 672 32.79 -27.35 16.46
CA SER A 672 32.47 -26.56 17.64
C SER A 672 32.82 -27.27 18.96
N TYR A 673 32.64 -28.58 19.02
CA TYR A 673 32.98 -29.40 20.18
C TYR A 673 34.48 -29.50 20.40
N THR A 674 35.23 -29.71 19.30
CA THR A 674 36.68 -29.78 19.31
C THR A 674 37.32 -28.47 19.72
N GLN A 675 36.85 -27.39 19.17
CA GLN A 675 37.31 -26.02 19.47
C GLN A 675 36.76 -25.50 20.83
N LYS A 676 35.84 -26.22 21.47
CA LYS A 676 35.12 -25.77 22.66
C LYS A 676 34.46 -24.39 22.51
N SER A 677 34.10 -24.03 21.28
CA SER A 677 33.53 -22.74 20.93
C SER A 677 32.49 -22.86 19.83
N TRP A 678 31.27 -22.39 20.08
CA TRP A 678 30.24 -22.28 19.06
C TRP A 678 30.55 -21.18 18.02
N GLN A 679 31.35 -20.19 18.40
CA GLN A 679 31.74 -19.11 17.51
C GLN A 679 32.65 -19.62 16.39
N SER A 680 33.36 -20.73 16.58
CA SER A 680 34.25 -21.33 15.58
C SER A 680 33.52 -21.79 14.31
N VAL A 681 32.20 -22.03 14.37
CA VAL A 681 31.40 -22.43 13.20
C VAL A 681 30.72 -21.25 12.49
N LYS A 682 31.10 -20.03 12.85
CA LYS A 682 30.55 -18.82 12.21
C LYS A 682 30.70 -18.85 10.70
N MET A 683 29.59 -18.53 10.00
CA MET A 683 29.54 -18.33 8.56
C MET A 683 29.61 -16.85 8.25
N VAL A 684 30.53 -16.44 7.38
CA VAL A 684 30.70 -15.05 6.94
C VAL A 684 30.66 -15.00 5.44
N ALA A 685 29.71 -14.27 4.88
CA ALA A 685 29.64 -13.97 3.47
C ALA A 685 30.02 -12.50 3.24
N GLU A 686 30.97 -12.26 2.35
CA GLU A 686 31.44 -10.93 1.98
C GLU A 686 31.20 -10.67 0.50
N GLY A 687 30.44 -9.62 0.22
CA GLY A 687 30.20 -9.13 -1.16
C GLY A 687 31.37 -8.30 -1.65
N ILE A 688 31.85 -8.61 -2.86
CA ILE A 688 33.05 -8.02 -3.47
C ILE A 688 32.64 -7.31 -4.76
N ILE A 689 33.04 -6.05 -4.92
CA ILE A 689 32.90 -5.24 -6.14
C ILE A 689 34.29 -4.66 -6.46
N ASP A 690 34.73 -4.77 -7.70
CA ASP A 690 36.05 -4.32 -8.16
C ASP A 690 37.19 -4.82 -7.23
N GLY A 691 37.10 -6.05 -6.76
CA GLY A 691 38.09 -6.69 -5.88
C GLY A 691 38.10 -6.20 -4.44
N LYS A 692 37.11 -5.35 -4.02
CA LYS A 692 36.99 -4.81 -2.66
C LYS A 692 35.76 -5.37 -1.99
N VAL A 693 35.89 -5.70 -0.70
CA VAL A 693 34.73 -6.03 0.13
C VAL A 693 33.91 -4.77 0.40
N VAL A 694 32.64 -4.78 0.00
CA VAL A 694 31.71 -3.65 0.12
C VAL A 694 30.59 -3.88 1.14
N CYS A 695 30.24 -5.15 1.37
CA CYS A 695 29.24 -5.53 2.36
C CYS A 695 29.56 -6.91 2.92
N LYS A 696 28.97 -7.24 4.08
CA LYS A 696 29.07 -8.57 4.68
C LYS A 696 27.84 -8.94 5.50
N GLU A 697 27.57 -10.23 5.59
CA GLU A 697 26.65 -10.82 6.53
C GLU A 697 27.34 -11.94 7.32
N GLU A 698 27.00 -12.05 8.62
CA GLU A 698 27.49 -13.11 9.47
C GLU A 698 26.32 -13.90 10.05
N LYS A 699 26.41 -15.23 10.02
CA LYS A 699 25.44 -16.12 10.67
C LYS A 699 26.14 -17.10 11.60
N MET A 700 25.42 -17.44 12.66
CA MET A 700 25.84 -18.47 13.63
C MET A 700 24.64 -19.32 14.02
N PRO A 701 24.83 -20.61 14.33
CA PRO A 701 23.79 -21.43 14.90
C PRO A 701 23.32 -20.82 16.22
N SER A 702 22.01 -20.71 16.43
CA SER A 702 21.48 -20.28 17.73
C SER A 702 21.66 -21.35 18.79
N ARG A 703 21.98 -20.91 20.00
CA ARG A 703 22.08 -21.75 21.20
C ARG A 703 20.71 -21.88 21.87
N ARG A 704 20.69 -22.31 23.14
CA ARG A 704 19.47 -22.38 23.95
C ARG A 704 18.85 -20.99 24.09
N SER A 705 17.54 -20.90 24.01
CA SER A 705 16.79 -19.69 24.30
C SER A 705 17.09 -19.18 25.71
N THR A 706 17.49 -17.92 25.83
CA THR A 706 17.84 -17.32 27.14
C THR A 706 17.24 -15.94 27.30
N LYS A 707 16.90 -15.23 26.23
CA LYS A 707 16.40 -13.89 26.27
C LYS A 707 15.28 -13.67 25.24
N LEU A 708 14.37 -12.79 25.55
CA LEU A 708 13.50 -12.16 24.57
C LEU A 708 14.14 -10.83 24.14
N ARG A 709 13.89 -10.41 22.90
CA ARG A 709 14.28 -9.11 22.34
C ARG A 709 13.09 -8.47 21.66
N LEU A 710 12.80 -7.22 21.98
CA LEU A 710 11.74 -6.43 21.36
C LEU A 710 12.33 -5.40 20.41
N TYR A 711 11.66 -5.19 19.29
CA TYR A 711 11.90 -4.04 18.41
C TYR A 711 10.59 -3.60 17.75
N VAL A 712 10.55 -2.35 17.30
CA VAL A 712 9.43 -1.80 16.55
C VAL A 712 9.76 -1.74 15.05
N ASP A 713 8.83 -2.16 14.23
CA ASP A 713 8.94 -2.11 12.75
C ASP A 713 8.18 -0.88 12.22
N GLU A 714 8.73 0.30 12.45
CA GLU A 714 8.14 1.58 12.03
C GLU A 714 8.65 2.08 10.67
N MET A 715 9.65 1.46 10.07
CA MET A 715 10.22 1.83 8.76
C MET A 715 10.55 3.32 8.62
N GLY A 716 10.89 4.00 9.72
CA GLY A 716 11.17 5.43 9.75
C GLY A 716 9.94 6.35 9.79
N LYS A 717 8.73 5.80 9.98
CA LYS A 717 7.50 6.56 10.25
C LYS A 717 7.09 6.34 11.71
N GLN A 718 7.21 7.38 12.51
CA GLN A 718 6.81 7.35 13.92
C GLN A 718 5.31 7.12 14.07
N LEU A 719 4.93 6.50 15.16
CA LEU A 719 3.54 6.28 15.56
C LEU A 719 2.88 7.62 15.88
N VAL A 720 1.72 7.90 15.28
CA VAL A 720 0.98 9.14 15.46
C VAL A 720 -0.19 8.95 16.41
N ALA A 721 -0.39 9.88 17.33
CA ALA A 721 -1.46 9.83 18.34
C ALA A 721 -2.81 10.32 17.79
N ASP A 722 -3.42 9.54 16.89
CA ASP A 722 -4.73 9.83 16.29
C ASP A 722 -5.84 8.88 16.73
N GLY A 723 -5.49 7.83 17.49
CA GLY A 723 -6.42 6.79 17.96
C GLY A 723 -6.70 5.68 16.95
N SER A 724 -6.01 5.67 15.81
CA SER A 724 -6.11 4.62 14.77
C SER A 724 -4.76 4.13 14.27
N ASP A 725 -3.72 4.95 14.33
CA ASP A 725 -2.38 4.56 13.89
C ASP A 725 -1.80 3.44 14.76
N PHE A 726 -1.12 2.49 14.12
CA PHE A 726 -0.48 1.38 14.81
C PHE A 726 0.90 1.08 14.23
N VAL A 727 1.73 0.42 15.03
CA VAL A 727 3.01 -0.16 14.60
C VAL A 727 3.04 -1.66 14.90
N VAL A 728 3.86 -2.37 14.14
CA VAL A 728 4.20 -3.77 14.44
C VAL A 728 5.34 -3.80 15.45
N VAL A 729 5.09 -4.42 16.60
CA VAL A 729 6.13 -4.71 17.59
C VAL A 729 6.44 -6.20 17.55
N VAL A 730 7.70 -6.54 17.34
CA VAL A 730 8.15 -7.92 17.17
C VAL A 730 8.96 -8.35 18.37
N CYS A 731 8.59 -9.50 18.95
CA CYS A 731 9.38 -10.18 19.95
C CYS A 731 10.17 -11.32 19.29
N GLU A 732 11.49 -11.31 19.42
CA GLU A 732 12.34 -12.41 19.01
C GLU A 732 12.81 -13.22 20.22
N VAL A 733 12.83 -14.54 20.03
CA VAL A 733 13.42 -15.47 20.99
C VAL A 733 14.89 -15.65 20.62
N THR A 734 15.81 -15.28 21.53
CA THR A 734 17.24 -15.28 21.25
C THR A 734 18.03 -16.10 22.26
N ASP A 735 19.25 -16.46 21.90
CA ASP A 735 20.25 -16.99 22.79
C ASP A 735 20.97 -15.86 23.58
N ASP A 736 21.95 -16.23 24.39
CA ASP A 736 22.74 -15.31 25.20
C ASP A 736 23.62 -14.33 24.39
N LEU A 737 23.90 -14.66 23.11
CA LEU A 737 24.65 -13.85 22.16
C LEU A 737 23.75 -12.99 21.27
N GLY A 738 22.43 -13.17 21.36
CA GLY A 738 21.46 -12.42 20.58
C GLY A 738 21.08 -13.04 19.23
N HIS A 739 21.52 -14.27 18.93
CA HIS A 739 21.10 -14.98 17.72
C HIS A 739 19.69 -15.48 17.87
N VAL A 740 18.86 -15.24 16.84
CA VAL A 740 17.45 -15.64 16.84
C VAL A 740 17.34 -17.16 16.76
N ARG A 741 16.60 -17.74 17.70
CA ARG A 741 16.32 -19.17 17.69
C ARG A 741 15.16 -19.48 16.77
N ARG A 742 15.44 -19.76 15.51
CA ARG A 742 14.45 -20.02 14.45
C ARG A 742 13.47 -21.15 14.75
N LEU A 743 13.90 -22.16 15.46
CA LEU A 743 13.09 -23.33 15.82
C LEU A 743 12.38 -23.21 17.18
N ALA A 744 12.33 -22.01 17.80
CA ALA A 744 11.58 -21.75 19.01
C ALA A 744 10.07 -21.95 18.76
N LYS A 745 9.37 -22.49 19.78
CA LYS A 745 7.92 -22.78 19.76
C LYS A 745 7.19 -22.18 20.96
N ASP A 746 7.80 -21.18 21.59
CA ASP A 746 7.23 -20.48 22.72
C ASP A 746 5.95 -19.73 22.32
N GLN A 747 5.10 -19.46 23.30
CA GLN A 747 4.04 -18.48 23.18
C GLN A 747 4.41 -17.26 24.01
N ILE A 748 4.28 -16.08 23.43
CA ILE A 748 4.66 -14.83 24.05
C ILE A 748 3.41 -14.06 24.46
N ARG A 749 3.35 -13.71 25.73
CA ARG A 749 2.36 -12.78 26.27
C ARG A 749 2.95 -11.39 26.28
N PHE A 750 2.15 -10.43 25.80
CA PHE A 750 2.50 -9.02 25.82
C PHE A 750 1.60 -8.24 26.77
N THR A 751 2.16 -7.21 27.40
CA THR A 751 1.42 -6.19 28.13
C THR A 751 1.85 -4.82 27.64
N VAL A 752 0.90 -3.88 27.59
CA VAL A 752 1.13 -2.50 27.15
C VAL A 752 0.59 -1.55 28.23
N GLU A 753 1.40 -0.57 28.57
CA GLU A 753 1.06 0.50 29.53
C GLU A 753 1.30 1.87 28.86
N GLY A 754 0.55 2.91 29.29
CA GLY A 754 0.67 4.27 28.76
C GLY A 754 -0.29 4.55 27.61
N GLU A 755 0.18 5.33 26.61
CA GLU A 755 -0.67 5.88 25.55
C GLU A 755 -0.78 4.93 24.33
N GLY A 756 -0.98 3.63 24.59
CA GLY A 756 -1.16 2.61 23.56
C GLY A 756 -1.91 1.38 24.04
N GLU A 757 -2.29 0.53 23.09
CA GLU A 757 -3.00 -0.71 23.33
C GLU A 757 -2.69 -1.77 22.27
N ILE A 758 -2.88 -3.05 22.63
CA ILE A 758 -2.72 -4.17 21.71
C ILE A 758 -4.00 -4.35 20.90
N ILE A 759 -3.87 -4.52 19.57
CA ILE A 759 -4.99 -4.89 18.70
C ILE A 759 -5.17 -6.42 18.74
N GLY A 760 -6.35 -6.85 19.20
CA GLY A 760 -6.72 -8.26 19.28
C GLY A 760 -6.28 -8.96 20.55
N ASP A 761 -6.82 -10.14 20.76
CA ASP A 761 -6.64 -10.96 21.97
C ASP A 761 -6.44 -12.43 21.65
N ALA A 762 -6.59 -13.29 22.64
CA ALA A 762 -6.42 -14.75 22.52
C ALA A 762 -7.44 -15.38 21.55
N SER A 763 -8.60 -14.75 21.32
CA SER A 763 -9.66 -15.30 20.47
C SER A 763 -9.27 -15.36 18.99
N ILE A 764 -8.30 -14.53 18.57
CA ILE A 764 -7.73 -14.50 17.22
C ILE A 764 -6.22 -14.77 17.20
N ASN A 765 -5.67 -15.41 18.20
CA ASN A 765 -4.24 -15.66 18.37
C ASN A 765 -3.35 -14.40 18.35
N ALA A 766 -3.91 -13.23 18.73
CA ALA A 766 -3.15 -11.99 18.75
C ALA A 766 -2.30 -11.84 20.02
N ASN A 767 -2.86 -12.21 21.19
CA ASN A 767 -2.13 -12.15 22.45
C ASN A 767 -2.73 -13.14 23.49
N PRO A 768 -2.03 -14.22 23.92
CA PRO A 768 -0.63 -14.54 23.59
C PRO A 768 -0.41 -14.90 22.12
N ARG A 769 0.76 -14.55 21.58
CA ARG A 769 1.14 -14.85 20.20
C ARG A 769 2.13 -16.02 20.14
N ALA A 770 1.86 -16.98 19.25
CA ALA A 770 2.79 -18.07 18.98
C ALA A 770 4.04 -17.57 18.24
N VAL A 771 5.19 -18.10 18.59
CA VAL A 771 6.45 -17.83 17.89
C VAL A 771 6.47 -18.61 16.58
N GLU A 772 6.66 -17.89 15.47
CA GLU A 772 6.85 -18.43 14.14
C GLU A 772 8.21 -18.00 13.60
N TRP A 773 9.03 -18.96 13.25
CA TRP A 773 10.37 -18.72 12.73
C TRP A 773 11.21 -17.78 13.62
N GLY A 774 11.11 -17.99 14.94
CA GLY A 774 11.87 -17.27 15.96
C GLY A 774 11.29 -15.93 16.40
N SER A 775 10.15 -15.51 15.88
CA SER A 775 9.53 -14.21 16.20
C SER A 775 8.02 -14.29 16.44
N ALA A 776 7.50 -13.37 17.24
CA ALA A 776 6.08 -13.18 17.52
C ALA A 776 5.73 -11.69 17.37
N PRO A 777 5.01 -11.31 16.31
CA PRO A 777 4.56 -9.93 16.08
C PRO A 777 3.23 -9.65 16.80
N ILE A 778 3.08 -8.40 17.25
CA ILE A 778 1.79 -7.84 17.68
C ILE A 778 1.59 -6.48 17.05
N LEU A 779 0.33 -6.01 17.01
CA LEU A 779 -0.02 -4.65 16.61
C LEU A 779 -0.26 -3.81 17.86
N VAL A 780 0.45 -2.68 17.96
CA VAL A 780 0.27 -1.70 19.05
C VAL A 780 -0.26 -0.41 18.46
N ARG A 781 -1.51 -0.06 18.83
CA ARG A 781 -2.21 1.14 18.40
C ARG A 781 -2.02 2.26 19.41
N SER A 782 -1.83 3.49 18.92
CA SER A 782 -1.80 4.69 19.75
C SER A 782 -3.18 5.06 20.31
N THR A 783 -3.18 5.76 21.44
CA THR A 783 -4.34 6.57 21.85
C THR A 783 -4.35 7.91 21.08
N ARG A 784 -5.29 8.80 21.42
CA ARG A 784 -5.32 10.18 20.88
C ARG A 784 -4.43 11.15 21.65
N GLN A 785 -3.82 10.70 22.73
CA GLN A 785 -2.85 11.45 23.49
C GLN A 785 -1.45 11.01 23.14
N ALA A 786 -0.63 11.94 22.66
CA ALA A 786 0.78 11.65 22.41
C ALA A 786 1.51 11.38 23.73
N GLY A 787 2.37 10.38 23.73
CA GLY A 787 3.10 10.00 24.92
C GLY A 787 3.80 8.65 24.82
N LYS A 788 4.33 8.23 25.97
CA LYS A 788 5.08 6.99 26.11
C LYS A 788 4.18 5.77 26.14
N ILE A 789 4.64 4.73 25.50
CA ILE A 789 4.03 3.40 25.44
C ILE A 789 5.08 2.39 25.86
N LYS A 790 4.87 1.74 27.01
CA LYS A 790 5.76 0.71 27.51
C LYS A 790 5.19 -0.66 27.17
N ILE A 791 5.98 -1.46 26.46
CA ILE A 791 5.63 -2.81 26.01
C ILE A 791 6.53 -3.80 26.75
N LYS A 792 5.93 -4.81 27.35
CA LYS A 792 6.65 -5.94 27.96
C LYS A 792 6.24 -7.23 27.27
N ALA A 793 7.21 -8.09 27.00
CA ALA A 793 7.01 -9.44 26.49
C ALA A 793 7.59 -10.48 27.47
N GLU A 794 6.85 -11.55 27.68
CA GLU A 794 7.27 -12.69 28.52
C GLU A 794 6.72 -14.00 27.95
N VAL A 795 7.39 -15.10 28.23
CA VAL A 795 6.91 -16.43 27.83
C VAL A 795 5.64 -16.77 28.60
N GLN A 796 4.61 -17.22 27.92
CA GLN A 796 3.30 -17.58 28.50
C GLN A 796 3.42 -18.68 29.59
N PHE A 797 4.31 -19.64 29.38
CA PHE A 797 4.52 -20.78 30.29
C PHE A 797 5.98 -20.81 30.80
N PRO A 798 6.32 -19.94 31.76
CA PRO A 798 7.70 -19.86 32.27
C PRO A 798 8.09 -21.10 33.08
N GLY A 799 9.30 -21.61 32.82
CA GLY A 799 9.96 -22.61 33.59
C GLY A 799 11.26 -22.07 34.19
N THR A 800 12.00 -22.89 34.91
CA THR A 800 13.27 -22.49 35.59
C THR A 800 14.29 -21.87 34.61
N HIS A 801 14.26 -22.28 33.36
CA HIS A 801 15.18 -21.83 32.31
C HIS A 801 14.45 -21.10 31.16
N ALA A 802 13.29 -20.50 31.42
CA ALA A 802 12.60 -19.70 30.44
C ALA A 802 13.46 -18.48 30.03
N PRO A 803 13.34 -18.01 28.79
CA PRO A 803 13.96 -16.76 28.36
C PRO A 803 13.57 -15.60 29.28
N THR A 804 14.53 -14.74 29.60
CA THR A 804 14.24 -13.53 30.37
C THR A 804 13.29 -12.61 29.57
N PRO A 805 12.29 -12.00 30.22
CA PRO A 805 11.41 -11.03 29.61
C PRO A 805 12.15 -9.85 29.00
N ALA A 806 11.52 -9.21 28.02
CA ALA A 806 12.00 -7.98 27.41
C ALA A 806 11.03 -6.82 27.62
N GLU A 807 11.55 -5.63 27.71
CA GLU A 807 10.79 -4.38 27.76
C GLU A 807 11.26 -3.44 26.63
N LEU A 808 10.32 -2.70 26.05
CA LEU A 808 10.55 -1.69 25.03
C LEU A 808 9.69 -0.47 25.35
N GLU A 809 10.27 0.71 25.29
CA GLU A 809 9.52 1.97 25.37
C GLU A 809 9.57 2.64 24.00
N ILE A 810 8.41 2.98 23.46
CA ILE A 810 8.23 3.79 22.24
C ILE A 810 7.42 5.04 22.59
N GLU A 811 7.40 6.00 21.69
CA GLU A 811 6.67 7.26 21.90
C GLU A 811 5.84 7.57 20.65
N SER A 812 4.57 7.90 20.89
CA SER A 812 3.71 8.44 19.84
C SER A 812 3.83 9.95 19.78
N ILE A 813 3.83 10.49 18.54
CA ILE A 813 3.89 11.93 18.29
C ILE A 813 2.50 12.54 18.15
N PRO A 814 2.33 13.85 18.45
CA PRO A 814 1.05 14.53 18.28
C PRO A 814 0.59 14.47 16.81
N TYR A 815 -0.74 14.41 16.63
CA TYR A 815 -1.36 14.53 15.32
C TYR A 815 -1.43 16.02 14.91
N ASP A 816 -1.08 16.33 13.67
CA ASP A 816 -0.88 17.72 13.23
C ASP A 816 -2.18 18.46 12.88
N LEU A 817 -3.21 17.75 12.39
CA LEU A 817 -4.47 18.39 12.02
C LEU A 817 -5.47 18.42 13.20
N PRO A 818 -6.33 19.43 13.28
CA PRO A 818 -7.36 19.44 14.31
C PRO A 818 -8.34 18.28 14.11
N MET A 819 -8.82 17.72 15.21
CA MET A 819 -9.82 16.66 15.22
C MET A 819 -11.21 17.22 15.58
N CYS A 820 -12.24 16.72 14.91
CA CYS A 820 -13.64 17.03 15.24
C CYS A 820 -14.32 15.79 15.84
N TYR A 821 -14.51 15.77 17.15
CA TYR A 821 -15.20 14.72 17.88
C TYR A 821 -15.78 15.25 19.22
N ASN A 822 -16.68 14.49 19.84
CA ASN A 822 -17.20 14.83 21.15
C ASN A 822 -16.24 14.34 22.24
N VAL A 823 -15.67 15.26 23.02
CA VAL A 823 -14.68 14.97 24.07
C VAL A 823 -15.21 14.04 25.16
N SER A 824 -16.54 14.04 25.42
CA SER A 824 -17.16 13.12 26.39
C SER A 824 -17.11 11.64 25.93
N GLU A 825 -16.77 11.38 24.67
CA GLU A 825 -16.59 10.04 24.07
C GLU A 825 -15.13 9.62 23.96
N THR A 826 -14.25 10.20 24.78
CA THR A 826 -12.80 9.93 24.76
C THR A 826 -12.41 8.61 25.36
N ALA A 827 -13.26 7.98 26.17
CA ALA A 827 -12.99 6.62 26.66
C ALA A 827 -13.20 5.63 25.51
N VAL A 828 -12.15 5.41 24.75
CA VAL A 828 -12.12 4.36 23.74
C VAL A 828 -12.11 3.03 24.49
N ARG A 829 -13.22 2.32 24.46
CA ARG A 829 -13.23 0.90 24.84
C ARG A 829 -12.97 0.12 23.59
N HIS A 830 -11.75 -0.36 23.47
CA HIS A 830 -11.40 -1.27 22.39
C HIS A 830 -11.91 -2.64 22.74
N HIS A 831 -12.89 -3.09 22.01
CA HIS A 831 -13.31 -4.47 22.14
C HIS A 831 -12.26 -5.39 21.52
N THR A 832 -11.90 -6.32 22.33
CA THR A 832 -11.41 -7.61 21.93
C THR A 832 -12.34 -8.18 20.86
N SER A 833 -11.78 -8.66 19.79
CA SER A 833 -12.55 -9.30 18.73
C SER A 833 -13.35 -10.46 19.30
N SER A 834 -14.65 -10.38 19.27
CA SER A 834 -15.44 -11.57 19.54
C SER A 834 -15.50 -12.42 18.27
N ILE A 835 -14.81 -13.56 18.26
CA ILE A 835 -15.08 -14.65 17.28
C ILE A 835 -16.51 -15.19 17.46
N GLY A 836 -17.25 -14.73 18.44
CA GLY A 836 -18.59 -15.22 18.76
C GLY A 836 -19.67 -14.94 17.71
N HIS A 837 -19.37 -14.20 16.66
CA HIS A 837 -20.30 -14.03 15.55
C HIS A 837 -19.92 -15.02 14.45
N GLN A 838 -20.72 -16.07 14.31
CA GLN A 838 -20.65 -16.93 13.14
C GLN A 838 -20.81 -16.08 11.88
N PRO A 839 -20.06 -16.37 10.81
CA PRO A 839 -20.30 -15.76 9.51
C PRO A 839 -21.78 -15.94 9.15
N SER A 840 -22.40 -14.94 8.57
CA SER A 840 -23.80 -14.96 8.14
C SER A 840 -24.07 -16.00 7.02
N SER A 841 -23.03 -16.67 6.53
CA SER A 841 -23.11 -17.76 5.56
C SER A 841 -22.34 -18.98 6.04
N THR A 842 -22.94 -19.80 6.86
CA THR A 842 -22.55 -21.22 6.91
C THR A 842 -23.12 -21.87 5.64
N LEU A 843 -22.34 -21.86 4.56
CA LEU A 843 -22.63 -22.64 3.40
C LEU A 843 -22.66 -24.11 3.81
N SER A 844 -23.71 -24.84 3.41
CA SER A 844 -23.75 -26.29 3.54
C SER A 844 -22.58 -26.91 2.74
N ASP A 845 -22.21 -28.14 3.06
CA ASP A 845 -21.14 -28.82 2.35
C ASP A 845 -21.49 -29.04 0.86
N GLU A 846 -22.78 -29.16 0.51
CA GLU A 846 -23.25 -29.17 -0.88
C GLU A 846 -23.06 -27.82 -1.58
N GLU A 847 -23.35 -26.71 -0.90
CA GLU A 847 -23.14 -25.38 -1.44
C GLU A 847 -21.65 -25.05 -1.60
N LYS A 848 -20.81 -25.48 -0.67
CA LYS A 848 -19.33 -25.37 -0.80
C LYS A 848 -18.82 -26.18 -2.00
N ALA A 849 -19.28 -27.44 -2.16
CA ALA A 849 -18.88 -28.28 -3.28
C ALA A 849 -19.35 -27.71 -4.63
N LYS A 850 -20.55 -27.14 -4.68
CA LYS A 850 -21.05 -26.47 -5.88
C LYS A 850 -20.25 -25.19 -6.21
N LEU A 851 -19.93 -24.38 -5.21
CA LEU A 851 -19.09 -23.19 -5.37
C LEU A 851 -17.69 -23.57 -5.88
N LEU A 852 -17.12 -24.66 -5.35
CA LEU A 852 -15.82 -25.17 -5.80
C LEU A 852 -15.87 -25.56 -7.28
N GLN A 853 -16.90 -26.34 -7.69
CA GLN A 853 -17.11 -26.71 -9.08
C GLN A 853 -17.33 -25.50 -10.01
N GLU A 854 -18.04 -24.47 -9.54
CA GLU A 854 -18.24 -23.24 -10.31
C GLU A 854 -16.90 -22.48 -10.50
N VAL A 855 -16.04 -22.44 -9.49
CA VAL A 855 -14.71 -21.83 -9.58
C VAL A 855 -13.79 -22.64 -10.50
N GLU A 856 -13.76 -23.97 -10.37
CA GLU A 856 -13.01 -24.88 -11.25
C GLU A 856 -13.45 -24.74 -12.72
N ALA A 857 -14.76 -24.68 -12.96
CA ALA A 857 -15.31 -24.48 -14.31
C ALA A 857 -14.91 -23.10 -14.88
N GLN A 858 -14.91 -22.05 -14.07
CA GLN A 858 -14.47 -20.73 -14.48
C GLN A 858 -12.97 -20.71 -14.80
N GLN A 859 -12.14 -21.35 -13.99
CA GLN A 859 -10.69 -21.43 -14.23
C GLN A 859 -10.38 -22.25 -15.50
N ALA A 860 -11.07 -23.37 -15.72
CA ALA A 860 -10.95 -24.16 -16.94
C ALA A 860 -11.34 -23.36 -18.20
N ASP A 861 -12.37 -22.52 -18.09
CA ASP A 861 -12.82 -21.62 -19.16
C ASP A 861 -11.80 -20.53 -19.51
N PHE A 862 -10.95 -20.12 -18.57
CA PHE A 862 -9.86 -19.16 -18.78
C PHE A 862 -8.55 -19.81 -19.25
N GLY A 863 -8.52 -21.15 -19.43
CA GLY A 863 -7.30 -21.86 -19.84
C GLY A 863 -6.18 -21.84 -18.80
N ILE A 864 -6.53 -21.58 -17.57
CA ILE A 864 -5.65 -21.73 -16.41
C ILE A 864 -5.66 -23.23 -16.06
N GLN A 865 -4.75 -24.01 -16.67
CA GLN A 865 -4.44 -25.39 -16.26
C GLN A 865 -3.16 -25.40 -15.46
#